data_fe5825087890cf4875fa7540e310ca0c
#
_entry.id   fe5825087890cf4875fa7540e310ca0c
#
_cell.length_a   1.000
_cell.length_b   1.000
_cell.length_c   1.000
_cell.angle_alpha   90.00
_cell.angle_beta   90.00
_cell.angle_gamma   90.00
#
_symmetry.space_group_name_H-M   'P 1'
#
loop_
_entity.id
_entity.type
_entity.pdbx_description
1 polymer ?
#
loop_
_entity_poly.entity_id
_entity_poly.type
_entity_poly.pdbx_seq_one_letter_code
_entity_poly.pdbx_strand_id
1 'polypeptide(L)'
;MEIKNYTVLKQETIKELNGIAYLMQHDRTKARVLVIGNDDKNKVFNIGFRTPPTDDTGVPHITEHSVLCGSRKFPVKDPFVELAKGSLNTFLNAMTYPDKTVYPVASVNEKDFHNLMDVYLDAVFYPNTYTNDKILKQEGWHYHLETEEDDITYNGVVYNEMKGAYSSAEQQLMQAIQKSLLPDTTYGCDSGGDPKEIPNLTYEAFLDFHKNYYHPSNSYIYLYGDLDIEKELAFIDEEYLSAFDYLEVDSGIHTQKPFDQPKEITVNYPLADAEEEEENTYLSYNVVVGNSLDRTLNLAFMMLDYALIDVPGAPIKKALVDAGISNDVFSSYDDGILQPVYSIIAKGCKQTDKERFVEIVEKTLQDLVQNGFEKKVLEAALNHFEFKLKEANYGRFPKGLMYGLSAFTSWLYDDQEAFMYLKYDDNFAYLKEQIVTDYYEQILKQYLLTNNHKTIVTGVPQRGLNRQNEAELAQKLKEYKDSLSKEQVQALIEQTEELARYQSEPSSQKELASIPLLQLSDIDTKAFHIKNREWKAAGIPVVSHDIFTNGIAYIGYYFMLDHVPVTLLPYVSLLTALYKEVDTDRHSYGDLANEIDLKTGGVGVQLSAFGVKKEYGDYKICLGIKTKVLEENVADALALMEEILFTSHVTDKKRMKEVLAEMISQMKMAITENGHTAMANRALSYFSKGAYLKELMEGITFYEFANALYKNFDDSYEKICENLKAALNAFAKPQNLIVSYTGMKDLNEPITNAMDSIQ
;
A
#
# COMPACT_ATOMS: atom_id res chain seq x y z
N MET A 1 -28.34 -18.38 11.88
CA MET A 1 -27.75 -17.94 13.14
C MET A 1 -28.68 -16.89 13.73
N GLU A 2 -29.12 -17.04 14.95
CA GLU A 2 -29.88 -16.01 15.67
C GLU A 2 -28.95 -15.42 16.73
N ILE A 3 -28.76 -14.11 16.68
CA ILE A 3 -27.91 -13.38 17.65
C ILE A 3 -28.77 -12.35 18.36
N LYS A 4 -28.75 -12.39 19.69
CA LYS A 4 -29.54 -11.49 20.52
C LYS A 4 -29.22 -10.02 20.20
N ASN A 5 -30.24 -9.20 20.00
CA ASN A 5 -30.18 -7.76 19.72
C ASN A 5 -29.57 -7.40 18.34
N TYR A 6 -29.43 -8.39 17.43
CA TYR A 6 -29.00 -8.16 16.06
C TYR A 6 -29.94 -8.86 15.08
N THR A 7 -30.34 -8.15 14.05
CA THR A 7 -31.10 -8.69 12.94
C THR A 7 -30.14 -9.07 11.80
N VAL A 8 -30.14 -10.35 11.39
CA VAL A 8 -29.38 -10.81 10.21
C VAL A 8 -30.14 -10.39 8.95
N LEU A 9 -29.54 -9.48 8.19
CA LEU A 9 -30.11 -8.96 6.92
C LEU A 9 -29.78 -9.85 5.74
N LYS A 10 -28.54 -10.39 5.69
CA LYS A 10 -28.05 -11.24 4.62
C LYS A 10 -27.01 -12.22 5.17
N GLN A 11 -27.04 -13.45 4.64
CA GLN A 11 -26.01 -14.47 4.93
C GLN A 11 -25.64 -15.14 3.59
N GLU A 12 -24.34 -15.26 3.33
CA GLU A 12 -23.84 -15.85 2.08
C GLU A 12 -22.52 -16.58 2.33
N THR A 13 -22.32 -17.73 1.69
CA THR A 13 -21.00 -18.36 1.63
C THR A 13 -20.20 -17.69 0.51
N ILE A 14 -19.10 -17.06 0.86
CA ILE A 14 -18.19 -16.41 -0.10
C ILE A 14 -17.02 -17.36 -0.33
N LYS A 15 -16.99 -17.97 -1.50
CA LYS A 15 -16.00 -18.99 -1.89
C LYS A 15 -14.60 -18.41 -1.92
N GLU A 16 -14.46 -17.21 -2.45
CA GLU A 16 -13.20 -16.46 -2.57
C GLU A 16 -12.49 -16.24 -1.22
N LEU A 17 -13.26 -16.24 -0.13
CA LEU A 17 -12.74 -16.05 1.25
C LEU A 17 -12.71 -17.33 2.08
N ASN A 18 -13.18 -18.46 1.49
CA ASN A 18 -13.40 -19.72 2.23
C ASN A 18 -14.16 -19.48 3.55
N GLY A 19 -15.23 -18.70 3.51
CA GLY A 19 -15.93 -18.27 4.71
C GLY A 19 -17.41 -17.98 4.51
N ILE A 20 -18.10 -17.76 5.62
CA ILE A 20 -19.50 -17.34 5.64
C ILE A 20 -19.55 -15.88 6.07
N ALA A 21 -20.14 -15.03 5.24
CA ALA A 21 -20.37 -13.64 5.53
C ALA A 21 -21.79 -13.41 6.04
N TYR A 22 -21.90 -12.59 7.08
CA TYR A 22 -23.16 -12.16 7.68
C TYR A 22 -23.22 -10.64 7.66
N LEU A 23 -24.22 -10.09 7.00
CA LEU A 23 -24.58 -8.68 7.12
C LEU A 23 -25.69 -8.55 8.15
N MET A 24 -25.46 -7.77 9.18
CA MET A 24 -26.35 -7.62 10.31
C MET A 24 -26.58 -6.15 10.65
N GLN A 25 -27.62 -5.90 11.42
CA GLN A 25 -27.92 -4.59 11.98
C GLN A 25 -28.25 -4.74 13.45
N HIS A 26 -27.67 -3.89 14.30
CA HIS A 26 -28.02 -3.84 15.71
C HIS A 26 -29.42 -3.24 15.88
N ASP A 27 -30.29 -3.93 16.64
CA ASP A 27 -31.73 -3.63 16.65
C ASP A 27 -32.06 -2.22 17.20
N ARG A 28 -31.35 -1.79 18.25
CA ARG A 28 -31.61 -0.51 18.91
C ARG A 28 -30.96 0.67 18.22
N THR A 29 -29.68 0.60 17.91
CA THR A 29 -28.91 1.73 17.38
C THR A 29 -28.85 1.79 15.86
N LYS A 30 -29.22 0.68 15.19
CA LYS A 30 -29.06 0.50 13.75
C LYS A 30 -27.59 0.50 13.27
N ALA A 31 -26.64 0.26 14.19
CA ALA A 31 -25.25 0.04 13.82
C ALA A 31 -25.14 -1.08 12.78
N ARG A 32 -24.34 -0.86 11.76
CA ARG A 32 -24.10 -1.82 10.67
C ARG A 32 -23.02 -2.78 11.09
N VAL A 33 -23.20 -4.06 10.84
CA VAL A 33 -22.26 -5.11 11.23
C VAL A 33 -22.02 -6.06 10.07
N LEU A 34 -20.76 -6.25 9.69
CA LEU A 34 -20.30 -7.26 8.75
C LEU A 34 -19.41 -8.25 9.48
N VAL A 35 -19.76 -9.53 9.46
CA VAL A 35 -18.92 -10.60 10.02
C VAL A 35 -18.54 -11.58 8.92
N ILE A 36 -17.27 -11.92 8.83
CA ILE A 36 -16.75 -12.98 7.96
C ILE A 36 -16.12 -14.05 8.87
N GLY A 37 -16.85 -15.14 9.06
CA GLY A 37 -16.39 -16.30 9.82
C GLY A 37 -15.66 -17.29 8.93
N ASN A 38 -14.40 -17.61 9.23
CA ASN A 38 -13.59 -18.63 8.58
C ASN A 38 -12.56 -19.23 9.55
N ASP A 39 -11.58 -19.99 9.06
CA ASP A 39 -10.56 -20.67 9.86
C ASP A 39 -9.24 -19.85 10.02
N ASP A 40 -9.22 -18.60 9.57
CA ASP A 40 -8.05 -17.73 9.73
C ASP A 40 -7.85 -17.34 11.19
N LYS A 41 -6.71 -17.73 11.75
CA LYS A 41 -6.35 -17.41 13.13
C LYS A 41 -6.05 -15.94 13.37
N ASN A 42 -5.71 -15.20 12.30
CA ASN A 42 -5.43 -13.76 12.40
C ASN A 42 -6.74 -12.97 12.36
N LYS A 43 -7.33 -12.81 13.54
CA LYS A 43 -8.62 -12.14 13.72
C LYS A 43 -8.49 -10.65 13.49
N VAL A 44 -9.50 -10.05 12.87
CA VAL A 44 -9.56 -8.61 12.62
C VAL A 44 -10.84 -8.04 13.17
N PHE A 45 -10.73 -6.95 13.91
CA PHE A 45 -11.81 -6.03 14.24
C PHE A 45 -11.54 -4.69 13.58
N ASN A 46 -12.58 -4.07 13.05
CA ASN A 46 -12.53 -2.70 12.59
C ASN A 46 -13.85 -2.01 12.90
N ILE A 47 -13.79 -0.80 13.42
CA ILE A 47 -14.95 0.09 13.47
C ILE A 47 -14.65 1.32 12.62
N GLY A 48 -15.56 1.62 11.71
CA GLY A 48 -15.47 2.79 10.84
C GLY A 48 -16.70 3.68 10.95
N PHE A 49 -16.52 4.94 10.59
CA PHE A 49 -17.58 5.93 10.53
C PHE A 49 -17.51 6.66 9.20
N ARG A 50 -18.67 7.04 8.63
CA ARG A 50 -18.67 8.06 7.58
C ARG A 50 -18.36 9.40 8.24
N THR A 51 -17.29 10.03 7.76
CA THR A 51 -16.76 11.29 8.32
C THR A 51 -16.50 12.31 7.20
N PRO A 52 -17.54 12.70 6.44
CA PRO A 52 -17.38 13.62 5.32
C PRO A 52 -16.91 14.99 5.80
N PRO A 53 -15.72 15.48 5.39
CA PRO A 53 -15.32 16.85 5.68
C PRO A 53 -16.19 17.87 4.94
N THR A 54 -16.41 19.02 5.57
CA THR A 54 -17.13 20.16 4.99
C THR A 54 -16.21 21.36 4.76
N ASP A 55 -14.96 21.27 5.20
CA ASP A 55 -13.90 22.27 5.02
C ASP A 55 -12.54 21.61 5.03
N ASP A 56 -11.49 22.41 4.89
CA ASP A 56 -10.10 21.94 4.84
C ASP A 56 -9.38 22.00 6.21
N THR A 57 -10.12 22.10 7.33
CA THR A 57 -9.49 22.16 8.68
C THR A 57 -8.89 20.83 9.13
N GLY A 58 -9.14 19.74 8.42
CA GLY A 58 -8.63 18.42 8.79
C GLY A 58 -9.27 17.85 10.06
N VAL A 59 -10.46 18.31 10.42
CA VAL A 59 -11.16 17.85 11.62
C VAL A 59 -11.35 16.32 11.65
N PRO A 60 -11.58 15.60 10.52
CA PRO A 60 -11.62 14.13 10.55
C PRO A 60 -10.30 13.51 11.03
N HIS A 61 -9.17 13.98 10.51
CA HIS A 61 -7.82 13.49 10.84
C HIS A 61 -7.43 13.84 12.28
N ILE A 62 -7.69 15.07 12.70
CA ILE A 62 -7.44 15.50 14.08
C ILE A 62 -8.29 14.70 15.07
N THR A 63 -9.53 14.38 14.71
CA THR A 63 -10.40 13.54 15.55
C THR A 63 -9.90 12.10 15.62
N GLU A 64 -9.40 11.55 14.50
CA GLU A 64 -8.77 10.22 14.46
C GLU A 64 -7.67 10.10 15.50
N HIS A 65 -6.69 11.02 15.49
CA HIS A 65 -5.61 11.06 16.47
C HIS A 65 -6.11 11.24 17.90
N SER A 66 -7.02 12.19 18.07
CA SER A 66 -7.46 12.66 19.39
C SER A 66 -8.26 11.63 20.18
N VAL A 67 -9.08 10.79 19.53
CA VAL A 67 -9.86 9.75 20.24
C VAL A 67 -8.95 8.66 20.84
N LEU A 68 -7.75 8.49 20.31
CA LEU A 68 -6.75 7.55 20.80
C LEU A 68 -5.90 8.10 21.95
N CYS A 69 -6.16 9.33 22.42
CA CYS A 69 -5.45 9.98 23.53
C CYS A 69 -6.12 9.77 24.89
N GLY A 70 -6.64 8.56 25.13
CA GLY A 70 -7.30 8.15 26.38
C GLY A 70 -8.81 8.24 26.34
N SER A 71 -9.42 7.39 27.11
CA SER A 71 -10.87 7.18 27.13
C SER A 71 -11.41 6.90 28.53
N ARG A 72 -12.72 6.72 28.64
CA ARG A 72 -13.43 6.48 29.91
C ARG A 72 -12.86 5.30 30.72
N LYS A 73 -12.66 4.14 30.09
CA LYS A 73 -12.09 2.93 30.73
C LYS A 73 -10.56 3.01 30.81
N PHE A 74 -9.93 3.63 29.84
CA PHE A 74 -8.50 3.63 29.63
C PHE A 74 -7.94 5.06 29.60
N PRO A 75 -7.89 5.74 30.76
CA PRO A 75 -7.53 7.17 30.84
C PRO A 75 -6.02 7.46 30.70
N VAL A 76 -5.29 6.59 30.01
CA VAL A 76 -3.86 6.75 29.70
C VAL A 76 -3.70 7.77 28.60
N LYS A 77 -2.68 8.63 28.65
CA LYS A 77 -2.44 9.66 27.63
C LYS A 77 -2.18 9.08 26.25
N ASP A 78 -1.53 7.93 26.18
CA ASP A 78 -1.20 7.24 24.94
C ASP A 78 -1.43 5.73 25.10
N PRO A 79 -2.71 5.27 25.05
CA PRO A 79 -3.04 3.86 25.11
C PRO A 79 -2.43 3.05 23.96
N PHE A 80 -2.25 3.67 22.79
CA PHE A 80 -1.68 3.03 21.60
C PHE A 80 -0.25 2.55 21.86
N VAL A 81 0.61 3.42 22.39
CA VAL A 81 2.00 3.06 22.72
C VAL A 81 2.05 2.00 23.83
N GLU A 82 1.20 2.09 24.83
CA GLU A 82 1.16 1.08 25.91
C GLU A 82 0.68 -0.29 25.40
N LEU A 83 -0.32 -0.33 24.53
CA LEU A 83 -0.75 -1.57 23.86
C LEU A 83 0.37 -2.15 23.01
N ALA A 84 1.05 -1.33 22.20
CA ALA A 84 2.13 -1.79 21.33
C ALA A 84 3.28 -2.47 22.11
N LYS A 85 3.53 -2.06 23.37
CA LYS A 85 4.55 -2.68 24.24
C LYS A 85 4.18 -4.05 24.75
N GLY A 86 2.89 -4.36 24.96
CA GLY A 86 2.42 -5.53 25.65
C GLY A 86 1.41 -6.40 24.90
N SER A 87 1.24 -6.20 23.61
CA SER A 87 0.31 -6.90 22.73
C SER A 87 1.04 -7.83 21.74
N LEU A 88 0.34 -8.83 21.26
CA LEU A 88 0.72 -9.70 20.14
C LEU A 88 0.01 -9.28 18.84
N ASN A 89 -0.33 -7.99 18.72
CA ASN A 89 -1.02 -7.50 17.55
C ASN A 89 -0.23 -7.80 16.26
N THR A 90 -0.96 -8.12 15.22
CA THR A 90 -0.44 -8.23 13.86
C THR A 90 -0.75 -6.97 13.05
N PHE A 91 -1.68 -6.15 13.57
CA PHE A 91 -1.99 -4.82 13.07
C PHE A 91 -2.62 -3.97 14.16
N LEU A 92 -2.19 -2.73 14.26
CA LEU A 92 -2.70 -1.74 15.19
C LEU A 92 -2.51 -0.36 14.54
N ASN A 93 -3.61 0.31 14.15
CA ASN A 93 -3.57 1.63 13.52
C ASN A 93 -4.95 2.29 13.55
N ALA A 94 -5.01 3.54 13.07
CA ALA A 94 -6.22 4.24 12.64
C ALA A 94 -5.93 4.89 11.28
N MET A 95 -6.95 5.17 10.49
CA MET A 95 -6.79 5.70 9.14
C MET A 95 -7.93 6.62 8.76
N THR A 96 -7.62 7.84 8.37
CA THR A 96 -8.56 8.80 7.78
C THR A 96 -8.49 8.76 6.26
N TYR A 97 -9.62 8.55 5.63
CA TYR A 97 -9.86 8.61 4.20
C TYR A 97 -10.70 9.85 3.83
N PRO A 98 -10.87 10.16 2.55
CA PRO A 98 -11.66 11.34 2.15
C PRO A 98 -13.11 11.40 2.66
N ASP A 99 -13.71 10.26 3.01
CA ASP A 99 -15.12 10.16 3.38
C ASP A 99 -15.42 9.27 4.60
N LYS A 100 -14.39 8.64 5.15
CA LYS A 100 -14.48 7.72 6.29
C LYS A 100 -13.25 7.76 7.17
N THR A 101 -13.43 7.41 8.44
CA THR A 101 -12.33 7.15 9.38
C THR A 101 -12.52 5.76 9.96
N VAL A 102 -11.47 4.94 9.98
CA VAL A 102 -11.51 3.54 10.39
C VAL A 102 -10.46 3.24 11.46
N TYR A 103 -10.79 2.34 12.37
CA TYR A 103 -9.99 1.96 13.53
C TYR A 103 -9.79 0.44 13.55
N PRO A 104 -8.87 -0.09 12.73
CA PRO A 104 -8.62 -1.51 12.62
C PRO A 104 -7.58 -2.02 13.61
N VAL A 105 -7.84 -3.20 14.17
CA VAL A 105 -6.89 -3.99 14.95
C VAL A 105 -6.92 -5.44 14.51
N ALA A 106 -5.79 -6.13 14.66
CA ALA A 106 -5.70 -7.56 14.38
C ALA A 106 -4.74 -8.27 15.32
N SER A 107 -5.10 -9.50 15.70
CA SER A 107 -4.25 -10.39 16.50
C SER A 107 -4.57 -11.86 16.23
N VAL A 108 -3.53 -12.71 16.31
CA VAL A 108 -3.68 -14.17 16.30
C VAL A 108 -4.07 -14.72 17.69
N ASN A 109 -3.86 -13.94 18.75
CA ASN A 109 -4.20 -14.32 20.12
C ASN A 109 -5.62 -13.83 20.46
N GLU A 110 -6.49 -14.71 20.91
CA GLU A 110 -7.90 -14.40 21.19
C GLU A 110 -8.07 -13.34 22.29
N LYS A 111 -7.31 -13.46 23.39
CA LYS A 111 -7.39 -12.50 24.49
C LYS A 111 -6.87 -11.12 24.09
N ASP A 112 -5.78 -11.09 23.34
CA ASP A 112 -5.22 -9.85 22.81
C ASP A 112 -6.20 -9.17 21.84
N PHE A 113 -6.79 -9.94 20.91
CA PHE A 113 -7.81 -9.45 20.00
C PHE A 113 -8.97 -8.79 20.74
N HIS A 114 -9.49 -9.45 21.78
CA HIS A 114 -10.57 -8.93 22.62
C HIS A 114 -10.15 -7.65 23.37
N ASN A 115 -8.95 -7.61 23.94
CA ASN A 115 -8.40 -6.44 24.62
C ASN A 115 -8.26 -5.25 23.68
N LEU A 116 -7.73 -5.46 22.48
CA LEU A 116 -7.58 -4.43 21.45
C LEU A 116 -8.93 -3.86 21.02
N MET A 117 -9.92 -4.73 20.81
CA MET A 117 -11.28 -4.34 20.45
C MET A 117 -11.94 -3.50 21.57
N ASP A 118 -11.80 -3.88 22.85
CA ASP A 118 -12.34 -3.13 23.98
C ASP A 118 -11.74 -1.73 24.07
N VAL A 119 -10.41 -1.61 23.96
CA VAL A 119 -9.74 -0.32 24.00
C VAL A 119 -10.18 0.60 22.86
N TYR A 120 -10.31 0.07 21.63
CA TYR A 120 -10.69 0.86 20.47
C TYR A 120 -12.18 1.28 20.51
N LEU A 121 -13.05 0.40 20.97
CA LEU A 121 -14.47 0.75 21.15
C LEU A 121 -14.66 1.85 22.20
N ASP A 122 -13.95 1.75 23.34
CA ASP A 122 -14.03 2.79 24.37
C ASP A 122 -13.43 4.12 23.90
N ALA A 123 -12.34 4.07 23.11
CA ALA A 123 -11.70 5.23 22.54
C ALA A 123 -12.63 6.01 21.59
N VAL A 124 -13.28 5.33 20.66
CA VAL A 124 -14.13 6.00 19.65
C VAL A 124 -15.45 6.51 20.23
N PHE A 125 -16.04 5.83 21.22
CA PHE A 125 -17.34 6.22 21.79
C PHE A 125 -17.22 7.11 23.03
N TYR A 126 -16.16 7.03 23.80
CA TYR A 126 -16.00 7.74 25.07
C TYR A 126 -14.60 8.36 25.24
N PRO A 127 -14.10 9.14 24.26
CA PRO A 127 -12.79 9.75 24.34
C PRO A 127 -12.72 10.84 25.42
N ASN A 128 -11.53 11.06 25.98
CA ASN A 128 -11.27 12.11 26.98
C ASN A 128 -11.29 13.53 26.41
N THR A 129 -11.49 13.69 25.09
CA THR A 129 -11.50 14.98 24.39
C THR A 129 -12.55 15.97 24.97
N TYR A 130 -13.65 15.48 25.53
CA TYR A 130 -14.70 16.30 26.14
C TYR A 130 -14.32 16.91 27.49
N THR A 131 -13.31 16.37 28.14
CA THR A 131 -12.88 16.80 29.48
C THR A 131 -11.47 17.39 29.51
N ASN A 132 -10.74 17.29 28.39
CA ASN A 132 -9.35 17.71 28.28
C ASN A 132 -9.06 18.38 26.93
N ASP A 133 -9.08 19.70 26.89
CA ASP A 133 -8.80 20.52 25.72
C ASP A 133 -7.32 20.45 25.25
N LYS A 134 -6.41 19.95 26.10
CA LYS A 134 -5.00 19.78 25.74
C LYS A 134 -4.80 18.73 24.67
N ILE A 135 -5.75 17.78 24.52
CA ILE A 135 -5.70 16.76 23.47
C ILE A 135 -5.77 17.42 22.10
N LEU A 136 -6.73 18.34 21.85
CA LEU A 136 -6.78 19.08 20.59
C LEU A 136 -5.51 19.91 20.36
N LYS A 137 -4.99 20.57 21.41
CA LYS A 137 -3.78 21.38 21.29
C LYS A 137 -2.54 20.55 20.97
N GLN A 138 -2.47 19.32 21.48
CA GLN A 138 -1.38 18.39 21.19
C GLN A 138 -1.52 17.78 19.79
N GLU A 139 -2.67 17.19 19.48
CA GLU A 139 -2.86 16.42 18.26
C GLU A 139 -3.23 17.30 17.05
N GLY A 140 -4.03 18.33 17.25
CA GLY A 140 -4.46 19.23 16.18
C GLY A 140 -3.48 20.37 15.95
N TRP A 141 -3.71 21.49 16.66
CA TRP A 141 -2.89 22.69 16.56
C TRP A 141 -3.01 23.59 17.80
N HIS A 142 -1.99 24.42 18.02
CA HIS A 142 -1.99 25.48 19.03
C HIS A 142 -1.03 26.59 18.64
N TYR A 143 -1.23 27.80 19.23
CA TYR A 143 -0.20 28.83 19.25
C TYR A 143 0.90 28.41 20.21
N HIS A 144 2.15 28.43 19.76
CA HIS A 144 3.32 28.10 20.56
C HIS A 144 4.16 29.35 20.76
N LEU A 145 4.43 29.69 22.02
CA LEU A 145 5.23 30.84 22.43
C LEU A 145 5.96 30.54 23.76
N GLU A 146 7.29 30.48 23.75
CA GLU A 146 8.07 30.14 24.94
C GLU A 146 8.42 31.37 25.79
N THR A 147 8.78 32.49 25.15
CA THR A 147 9.14 33.76 25.84
C THR A 147 8.50 34.99 25.15
N GLU A 148 8.49 36.11 25.79
CA GLU A 148 7.99 37.39 25.22
C GLU A 148 8.79 37.81 23.96
N GLU A 149 10.07 37.46 23.89
CA GLU A 149 10.97 37.82 22.79
C GLU A 149 10.78 36.92 21.55
N ASP A 150 10.26 35.71 21.72
CA ASP A 150 10.10 34.74 20.62
C ASP A 150 8.96 35.12 19.68
N ASP A 151 9.03 34.65 18.45
CA ASP A 151 7.92 34.74 17.53
C ASP A 151 6.88 33.62 17.84
N ILE A 152 5.59 33.94 17.67
CA ILE A 152 4.54 32.95 17.77
C ILE A 152 4.65 32.02 16.56
N THR A 153 4.51 30.71 16.79
CA THR A 153 4.39 29.69 15.75
C THR A 153 3.14 28.84 15.94
N TYR A 154 2.70 28.17 14.88
CA TYR A 154 1.75 27.05 15.00
C TYR A 154 2.49 25.75 15.27
N ASN A 155 1.94 24.92 16.16
CA ASN A 155 2.46 23.61 16.47
C ASN A 155 1.30 22.64 16.73
N GLY A 156 1.54 21.35 16.60
CA GLY A 156 0.57 20.25 16.77
C GLY A 156 0.96 19.07 15.92
N VAL A 157 0.57 17.87 16.31
CA VAL A 157 0.98 16.63 15.61
C VAL A 157 0.47 16.63 14.16
N VAL A 158 -0.84 16.72 13.96
CA VAL A 158 -1.45 16.74 12.62
C VAL A 158 -1.04 17.97 11.83
N TYR A 159 -0.96 19.15 12.45
CA TYR A 159 -0.49 20.35 11.78
C TYR A 159 0.93 20.16 11.20
N ASN A 160 1.86 19.61 11.97
CA ASN A 160 3.24 19.39 11.54
C ASN A 160 3.32 18.27 10.48
N GLU A 161 2.53 17.21 10.63
CA GLU A 161 2.43 16.13 9.65
C GLU A 161 1.93 16.64 8.29
N MET A 162 0.84 17.39 8.29
CA MET A 162 0.28 17.95 7.06
C MET A 162 1.17 19.01 6.43
N LYS A 163 1.89 19.82 7.24
CA LYS A 163 2.93 20.73 6.73
C LYS A 163 4.03 19.95 6.01
N GLY A 164 4.41 18.78 6.53
CA GLY A 164 5.33 17.85 5.85
C GLY A 164 4.75 17.28 4.56
N ALA A 165 3.52 16.78 4.58
CA ALA A 165 2.84 16.22 3.41
C ALA A 165 2.70 17.24 2.27
N TYR A 166 2.33 18.48 2.59
CA TYR A 166 2.22 19.58 1.64
C TYR A 166 3.58 20.10 1.08
N SER A 167 4.70 19.58 1.57
CA SER A 167 6.00 19.82 0.91
C SER A 167 6.21 18.94 -0.34
N SER A 168 5.43 17.88 -0.52
CA SER A 168 5.48 17.00 -1.68
C SER A 168 4.71 17.58 -2.88
N ALA A 169 5.39 17.74 -4.01
CA ALA A 169 4.78 18.18 -5.26
C ALA A 169 3.69 17.21 -5.74
N GLU A 170 3.92 15.91 -5.62
CA GLU A 170 2.97 14.86 -6.02
C GLU A 170 1.72 14.89 -5.16
N GLN A 171 1.86 15.07 -3.84
CA GLN A 171 0.72 15.19 -2.93
C GLN A 171 -0.15 16.41 -3.27
N GLN A 172 0.47 17.56 -3.53
CA GLN A 172 -0.26 18.76 -3.95
C GLN A 172 -0.98 18.56 -5.30
N LEU A 173 -0.33 17.89 -6.26
CA LEU A 173 -0.95 17.55 -7.54
C LEU A 173 -2.18 16.63 -7.35
N MET A 174 -2.06 15.56 -6.57
CA MET A 174 -3.15 14.61 -6.34
C MET A 174 -4.35 15.27 -5.67
N GLN A 175 -4.11 16.14 -4.69
CA GLN A 175 -5.18 16.94 -4.07
C GLN A 175 -5.85 17.90 -5.06
N ALA A 176 -5.06 18.58 -5.90
CA ALA A 176 -5.60 19.47 -6.93
C ALA A 176 -6.44 18.70 -7.95
N ILE A 177 -6.02 17.50 -8.34
CA ILE A 177 -6.80 16.60 -9.21
C ILE A 177 -8.16 16.29 -8.57
N GLN A 178 -8.16 15.77 -7.35
CA GLN A 178 -9.39 15.39 -6.65
C GLN A 178 -10.34 16.60 -6.48
N LYS A 179 -9.85 17.71 -5.96
CA LYS A 179 -10.63 18.95 -5.78
C LYS A 179 -11.15 19.51 -7.09
N SER A 180 -10.37 19.39 -8.18
CA SER A 180 -10.79 19.87 -9.51
C SER A 180 -11.93 19.08 -10.13
N LEU A 181 -11.96 17.75 -9.88
CA LEU A 181 -12.97 16.83 -10.42
C LEU A 181 -14.25 16.78 -9.59
N LEU A 182 -14.16 16.95 -8.27
CA LEU A 182 -15.24 16.72 -7.32
C LEU A 182 -15.52 17.94 -6.41
N PRO A 183 -15.52 19.19 -6.95
CA PRO A 183 -15.50 20.43 -6.14
C PRO A 183 -16.74 20.67 -5.29
N ASP A 184 -17.92 20.15 -5.69
CA ASP A 184 -19.19 20.40 -5.02
C ASP A 184 -19.58 19.28 -4.04
N THR A 185 -18.63 18.42 -3.68
CA THR A 185 -18.83 17.26 -2.80
C THR A 185 -17.85 17.31 -1.62
N THR A 186 -17.97 16.38 -0.69
CA THR A 186 -17.00 16.21 0.41
C THR A 186 -15.57 16.03 -0.09
N TYR A 187 -15.38 15.48 -1.30
CA TYR A 187 -14.08 15.29 -1.91
C TYR A 187 -13.42 16.58 -2.45
N GLY A 188 -14.18 17.69 -2.48
CA GLY A 188 -13.65 19.03 -2.69
C GLY A 188 -12.88 19.58 -1.49
N CYS A 189 -12.97 18.91 -0.32
CA CYS A 189 -12.25 19.24 0.89
C CYS A 189 -11.12 18.22 1.16
N ASP A 190 -10.11 18.64 1.92
CA ASP A 190 -9.03 17.78 2.38
C ASP A 190 -9.34 17.22 3.78
N SER A 191 -9.64 15.93 3.87
CA SER A 191 -9.89 15.26 5.16
C SER A 191 -8.67 15.24 6.07
N GLY A 192 -7.46 15.27 5.50
CA GLY A 192 -6.19 15.37 6.23
C GLY A 192 -5.94 16.75 6.81
N GLY A 193 -6.41 17.78 6.12
CA GLY A 193 -6.29 19.18 6.49
C GLY A 193 -5.22 19.96 5.72
N ASP A 194 -5.58 21.14 5.25
CA ASP A 194 -4.63 22.11 4.69
C ASP A 194 -3.94 22.86 5.84
N PRO A 195 -2.60 22.90 5.93
CA PRO A 195 -1.89 23.64 6.96
C PRO A 195 -2.28 25.12 7.08
N LYS A 196 -2.81 25.72 6.03
CA LYS A 196 -3.32 27.08 6.04
C LYS A 196 -4.68 27.21 6.73
N GLU A 197 -5.49 26.14 6.69
CA GLU A 197 -6.85 26.09 7.20
C GLU A 197 -6.97 25.37 8.56
N ILE A 198 -6.09 24.44 8.88
CA ILE A 198 -6.07 23.72 10.17
C ILE A 198 -6.18 24.69 11.37
N PRO A 199 -5.48 25.86 11.41
CA PRO A 199 -5.57 26.79 12.52
C PRO A 199 -6.92 27.51 12.66
N ASN A 200 -7.87 27.27 11.75
CA ASN A 200 -9.24 27.78 11.86
C ASN A 200 -10.15 26.83 12.66
N LEU A 201 -9.70 25.60 12.94
CA LEU A 201 -10.48 24.64 13.72
C LEU A 201 -10.57 25.09 15.19
N THR A 202 -11.80 25.29 15.66
CA THR A 202 -12.07 25.60 17.06
C THR A 202 -12.34 24.34 17.86
N TYR A 203 -12.14 24.41 19.20
CA TYR A 203 -12.45 23.29 20.09
C TYR A 203 -13.92 22.89 20.05
N GLU A 204 -14.84 23.84 19.91
CA GLU A 204 -16.27 23.59 19.78
C GLU A 204 -16.59 22.82 18.50
N ALA A 205 -16.08 23.26 17.34
CA ALA A 205 -16.28 22.58 16.06
C ALA A 205 -15.68 21.14 16.07
N PHE A 206 -14.53 20.97 16.72
CA PHE A 206 -13.91 19.68 16.92
C PHE A 206 -14.80 18.72 17.75
N LEU A 207 -15.34 19.17 18.87
CA LEU A 207 -16.25 18.36 19.69
C LEU A 207 -17.56 18.06 18.97
N ASP A 208 -18.12 19.04 18.25
CA ASP A 208 -19.35 18.86 17.46
C ASP A 208 -19.14 17.84 16.34
N PHE A 209 -17.97 17.80 15.70
CA PHE A 209 -17.65 16.79 14.69
C PHE A 209 -17.71 15.38 15.28
N HIS A 210 -17.03 15.13 16.40
CA HIS A 210 -17.09 13.84 17.09
C HIS A 210 -18.53 13.49 17.49
N LYS A 211 -19.25 14.40 18.12
CA LYS A 211 -20.62 14.20 18.57
C LYS A 211 -21.58 13.85 17.42
N ASN A 212 -21.37 14.46 16.25
CA ASN A 212 -22.23 14.25 15.09
C ASN A 212 -21.94 12.93 14.37
N TYR A 213 -20.67 12.54 14.24
CA TYR A 213 -20.28 11.40 13.38
C TYR A 213 -19.90 10.14 14.14
N TYR A 214 -19.39 10.22 15.38
CA TYR A 214 -18.95 9.06 16.16
C TYR A 214 -20.07 8.48 17.02
N HIS A 215 -21.16 8.14 16.37
CA HIS A 215 -22.32 7.54 16.98
C HIS A 215 -22.56 6.13 16.42
N PRO A 216 -23.01 5.13 17.23
CA PRO A 216 -23.27 3.78 16.73
C PRO A 216 -24.16 3.74 15.47
N SER A 217 -25.15 4.63 15.36
CA SER A 217 -26.03 4.70 14.17
C SER A 217 -25.32 5.08 12.88
N ASN A 218 -24.12 5.66 12.95
CA ASN A 218 -23.24 5.97 11.82
C ASN A 218 -22.09 4.97 11.67
N SER A 219 -21.99 3.98 12.57
CA SER A 219 -20.88 3.06 12.58
C SER A 219 -21.02 1.89 11.62
N TYR A 220 -19.88 1.37 11.20
CA TYR A 220 -19.67 0.17 10.41
C TYR A 220 -18.72 -0.74 11.18
N ILE A 221 -19.23 -1.80 11.79
CA ILE A 221 -18.46 -2.74 12.60
C ILE A 221 -18.11 -3.95 11.74
N TYR A 222 -16.86 -4.30 11.68
CA TYR A 222 -16.35 -5.42 10.91
C TYR A 222 -15.59 -6.41 11.80
N LEU A 223 -15.92 -7.69 11.68
CA LEU A 223 -15.27 -8.80 12.35
C LEU A 223 -14.86 -9.87 11.33
N TYR A 224 -13.66 -10.41 11.47
CA TYR A 224 -13.12 -11.42 10.56
C TYR A 224 -12.30 -12.46 11.30
N GLY A 225 -12.40 -13.72 10.86
CA GLY A 225 -11.52 -14.80 11.25
C GLY A 225 -12.20 -15.92 12.02
N ASP A 226 -11.38 -16.76 12.67
CA ASP A 226 -11.81 -17.85 13.57
C ASP A 226 -12.16 -17.27 14.94
N LEU A 227 -13.40 -16.79 15.09
CA LEU A 227 -13.89 -16.15 16.30
C LEU A 227 -15.25 -16.70 16.75
N ASP A 228 -15.53 -16.59 18.04
CA ASP A 228 -16.84 -16.82 18.60
C ASP A 228 -17.73 -15.58 18.36
N ILE A 229 -18.47 -15.63 17.24
CA ILE A 229 -19.28 -14.49 16.76
C ILE A 229 -20.31 -14.07 17.82
N GLU A 230 -20.97 -15.02 18.49
CA GLU A 230 -21.99 -14.70 19.49
C GLU A 230 -21.39 -13.98 20.69
N LYS A 231 -20.24 -14.46 21.16
CA LYS A 231 -19.50 -13.87 22.31
C LYS A 231 -19.06 -12.43 21.99
N GLU A 232 -18.43 -12.22 20.83
CA GLU A 232 -17.90 -10.90 20.49
C GLU A 232 -19.03 -9.88 20.22
N LEU A 233 -20.11 -10.29 19.55
CA LEU A 233 -21.26 -9.41 19.32
C LEU A 233 -22.05 -9.11 20.61
N ALA A 234 -22.17 -10.08 21.52
CA ALA A 234 -22.76 -9.85 22.85
C ALA A 234 -21.94 -8.84 23.66
N PHE A 235 -20.61 -8.96 23.63
CA PHE A 235 -19.72 -7.99 24.28
C PHE A 235 -19.88 -6.57 23.71
N ILE A 236 -19.89 -6.43 22.38
CA ILE A 236 -20.07 -5.13 21.71
C ILE A 236 -21.42 -4.50 22.08
N ASP A 237 -22.48 -5.30 22.13
CA ASP A 237 -23.80 -4.82 22.54
C ASP A 237 -23.84 -4.39 24.02
N GLU A 238 -23.45 -5.30 24.93
CA GLU A 238 -23.59 -5.12 26.38
C GLU A 238 -22.72 -3.98 26.92
N GLU A 239 -21.48 -3.86 26.44
CA GLU A 239 -20.52 -2.86 26.92
C GLU A 239 -20.64 -1.51 26.23
N TYR A 240 -21.16 -1.46 24.99
CA TYR A 240 -21.12 -0.27 24.18
C TYR A 240 -22.48 0.10 23.54
N LEU A 241 -23.03 -0.73 22.65
CA LEU A 241 -24.15 -0.30 21.81
C LEU A 241 -25.45 -0.11 22.59
N SER A 242 -25.69 -0.93 23.62
CA SER A 242 -26.90 -0.86 24.47
C SER A 242 -27.03 0.45 25.26
N ALA A 243 -25.96 1.22 25.40
CA ALA A 243 -25.96 2.53 26.05
C ALA A 243 -26.53 3.66 25.15
N PHE A 244 -26.73 3.40 23.86
CA PHE A 244 -27.18 4.39 22.88
C PHE A 244 -28.56 4.04 22.34
N ASP A 245 -29.33 5.08 22.01
CA ASP A 245 -30.54 4.98 21.18
C ASP A 245 -30.20 5.26 19.72
N TYR A 246 -31.15 5.01 18.82
CA TYR A 246 -31.00 5.41 17.42
C TYR A 246 -30.90 6.94 17.30
N LEU A 247 -29.95 7.38 16.49
CA LEU A 247 -29.78 8.78 16.10
C LEU A 247 -29.75 8.84 14.57
N GLU A 248 -30.56 9.72 13.96
CA GLU A 248 -30.41 10.02 12.55
C GLU A 248 -29.17 10.90 12.35
N VAL A 249 -28.21 10.40 11.57
CA VAL A 249 -26.94 11.08 11.30
C VAL A 249 -26.87 11.45 9.82
N ASP A 250 -26.75 12.75 9.56
CA ASP A 250 -26.53 13.25 8.20
C ASP A 250 -25.06 13.12 7.80
N SER A 251 -24.72 11.95 7.32
CA SER A 251 -23.36 11.61 6.83
C SER A 251 -23.36 11.13 5.37
N GLY A 252 -24.42 11.44 4.62
CA GLY A 252 -24.58 10.98 3.25
C GLY A 252 -23.48 11.51 2.32
N ILE A 253 -22.93 10.63 1.49
CA ILE A 253 -21.95 10.99 0.46
C ILE A 253 -22.70 11.25 -0.85
N HIS A 254 -22.46 12.41 -1.45
CA HIS A 254 -23.15 12.84 -2.66
C HIS A 254 -22.24 12.79 -3.88
N THR A 255 -22.84 12.54 -5.06
CA THR A 255 -22.12 12.53 -6.33
C THR A 255 -21.95 13.93 -6.90
N GLN A 256 -20.78 14.19 -7.47
CA GLN A 256 -20.54 15.37 -8.31
C GLN A 256 -21.33 15.23 -9.61
N LYS A 257 -22.01 16.29 -10.00
CA LYS A 257 -22.65 16.37 -11.31
C LYS A 257 -21.60 16.45 -12.42
N PRO A 258 -21.77 15.73 -13.54
CA PRO A 258 -20.88 15.84 -14.67
C PRO A 258 -20.72 17.29 -15.14
N PHE A 259 -19.55 17.64 -15.63
CA PHE A 259 -19.28 18.97 -16.21
C PHE A 259 -19.90 19.10 -17.60
N ASP A 260 -20.30 20.31 -17.97
CA ASP A 260 -20.76 20.62 -19.33
C ASP A 260 -19.59 20.54 -20.35
N GLN A 261 -18.39 20.88 -19.90
CA GLN A 261 -17.14 20.82 -20.68
C GLN A 261 -15.94 20.53 -19.78
N PRO A 262 -14.85 19.96 -20.31
CA PRO A 262 -13.60 19.77 -19.59
C PRO A 262 -13.08 21.08 -18.97
N LYS A 263 -12.42 20.99 -17.81
CA LYS A 263 -11.81 22.14 -17.12
C LYS A 263 -10.29 22.05 -17.15
N GLU A 264 -9.63 23.21 -17.15
CA GLU A 264 -8.18 23.32 -17.02
C GLU A 264 -7.82 24.04 -15.72
N ILE A 265 -6.87 23.47 -14.98
CA ILE A 265 -6.43 23.96 -13.67
C ILE A 265 -4.90 24.06 -13.69
N THR A 266 -4.38 25.15 -13.14
CA THR A 266 -2.94 25.30 -12.90
C THR A 266 -2.72 25.48 -11.41
N VAL A 267 -1.78 24.71 -10.85
CA VAL A 267 -1.37 24.81 -9.44
C VAL A 267 0.14 24.98 -9.37
N ASN A 268 0.59 25.87 -8.49
CA ASN A 268 2.01 26.04 -8.25
C ASN A 268 2.45 25.20 -7.08
N TYR A 269 3.63 24.58 -7.18
CA TYR A 269 4.22 23.82 -6.11
C TYR A 269 5.68 24.28 -5.85
N PRO A 270 6.20 24.16 -4.62
CA PRO A 270 7.52 24.61 -4.29
C PRO A 270 8.60 23.74 -4.93
N LEU A 271 9.62 24.38 -5.52
CA LEU A 271 10.80 23.72 -6.07
C LEU A 271 12.04 24.09 -5.24
N ALA A 272 12.94 23.12 -5.06
CA ALA A 272 14.20 23.37 -4.39
C ALA A 272 15.11 24.31 -5.21
N ASP A 273 15.88 25.18 -4.54
CA ASP A 273 16.71 26.19 -5.22
C ASP A 273 17.75 25.61 -6.20
N ALA A 274 18.14 24.35 -6.00
CA ALA A 274 19.13 23.66 -6.84
C ALA A 274 18.55 22.98 -8.08
N GLU A 275 17.23 22.92 -8.22
CA GLU A 275 16.55 22.25 -9.33
C GLU A 275 16.17 23.23 -10.43
N GLU A 276 16.13 22.75 -11.69
CA GLU A 276 15.73 23.54 -12.85
C GLU A 276 14.19 23.60 -12.95
N GLU A 277 13.61 24.79 -13.19
CA GLU A 277 12.15 24.95 -13.34
C GLU A 277 11.64 24.38 -14.67
N GLU A 278 12.42 24.49 -15.75
CA GLU A 278 11.96 24.28 -17.12
C GLU A 278 11.47 22.85 -17.39
N GLU A 279 12.04 21.84 -16.75
CA GLU A 279 11.72 20.41 -16.95
C GLU A 279 11.21 19.74 -15.65
N ASN A 280 10.44 20.46 -14.85
CA ASN A 280 9.83 19.95 -13.62
C ASN A 280 8.31 20.15 -13.54
N THR A 281 7.67 20.48 -14.68
CA THR A 281 6.20 20.58 -14.74
C THR A 281 5.57 19.19 -14.70
N TYR A 282 4.47 19.07 -13.98
CA TYR A 282 3.56 17.92 -14.04
C TYR A 282 2.40 18.24 -14.97
N LEU A 283 2.08 17.31 -15.86
CA LEU A 283 0.90 17.37 -16.73
C LEU A 283 0.02 16.17 -16.41
N SER A 284 -1.27 16.40 -16.20
CA SER A 284 -2.18 15.29 -15.91
C SER A 284 -3.50 15.40 -16.66
N TYR A 285 -4.00 14.24 -17.11
CA TYR A 285 -5.27 14.04 -17.78
C TYR A 285 -6.16 13.21 -16.85
N ASN A 286 -7.22 13.81 -16.30
CA ASN A 286 -7.97 13.26 -15.19
C ASN A 286 -9.44 13.15 -15.53
N VAL A 287 -10.06 12.03 -15.21
CA VAL A 287 -11.48 11.76 -15.49
C VAL A 287 -12.17 11.08 -14.32
N VAL A 288 -13.46 11.35 -14.17
CA VAL A 288 -14.33 10.56 -13.28
C VAL A 288 -14.87 9.35 -14.04
N VAL A 289 -14.74 8.17 -13.44
CA VAL A 289 -15.05 6.88 -14.06
C VAL A 289 -16.21 6.21 -13.34
N GLY A 290 -17.43 6.47 -13.78
CA GLY A 290 -18.60 5.75 -13.29
C GLY A 290 -18.87 5.91 -11.79
N ASN A 291 -19.10 4.78 -11.12
CA ASN A 291 -19.46 4.73 -9.70
C ASN A 291 -18.83 3.47 -9.05
N SER A 292 -18.43 3.57 -7.80
CA SER A 292 -17.86 2.44 -7.04
C SER A 292 -18.82 1.26 -6.86
N LEU A 293 -20.14 1.47 -7.02
CA LEU A 293 -21.15 0.40 -7.02
C LEU A 293 -21.19 -0.41 -8.34
N ASP A 294 -20.34 -0.09 -9.32
CA ASP A 294 -20.13 -0.91 -10.52
C ASP A 294 -18.80 -1.68 -10.45
N ARG A 295 -18.82 -2.81 -9.76
CA ARG A 295 -17.63 -3.65 -9.55
C ARG A 295 -16.99 -4.12 -10.85
N THR A 296 -17.80 -4.47 -11.86
CA THR A 296 -17.30 -4.94 -13.15
C THR A 296 -16.53 -3.85 -13.89
N LEU A 297 -17.08 -2.64 -13.93
CA LEU A 297 -16.41 -1.47 -14.52
C LEU A 297 -15.09 -1.17 -13.80
N ASN A 298 -15.08 -1.22 -12.46
CA ASN A 298 -13.87 -0.96 -11.68
C ASN A 298 -12.76 -1.98 -12.00
N LEU A 299 -13.08 -3.28 -12.07
CA LEU A 299 -12.11 -4.29 -12.49
C LEU A 299 -11.65 -4.09 -13.95
N ALA A 300 -12.56 -3.72 -14.85
CA ALA A 300 -12.21 -3.42 -16.23
C ALA A 300 -11.24 -2.22 -16.31
N PHE A 301 -11.43 -1.18 -15.48
CA PHE A 301 -10.51 -0.05 -15.41
C PHE A 301 -9.14 -0.41 -14.83
N MET A 302 -9.07 -1.27 -13.82
CA MET A 302 -7.79 -1.80 -13.34
C MET A 302 -7.02 -2.52 -14.46
N MET A 303 -7.73 -3.34 -15.27
CA MET A 303 -7.13 -4.03 -16.42
C MET A 303 -6.70 -3.04 -17.51
N LEU A 304 -7.51 -2.03 -17.80
CA LEU A 304 -7.20 -0.99 -18.77
C LEU A 304 -6.02 -0.13 -18.35
N ASP A 305 -5.95 0.25 -17.09
CA ASP A 305 -4.82 1.00 -16.53
C ASP A 305 -3.51 0.24 -16.75
N TYR A 306 -3.48 -1.03 -16.36
CA TYR A 306 -2.33 -1.91 -16.59
C TYR A 306 -1.96 -1.98 -18.08
N ALA A 307 -2.94 -2.16 -18.98
CA ALA A 307 -2.71 -2.27 -20.42
C ALA A 307 -2.27 -0.96 -21.08
N LEU A 308 -2.66 0.21 -20.55
CA LEU A 308 -2.38 1.53 -21.10
C LEU A 308 -1.03 2.10 -20.65
N ILE A 309 -0.60 1.78 -19.41
CA ILE A 309 0.52 2.44 -18.72
C ILE A 309 1.58 1.48 -18.19
N ASP A 310 1.21 0.33 -17.58
CA ASP A 310 2.14 -0.47 -16.78
C ASP A 310 2.90 -1.53 -17.57
N VAL A 311 2.25 -2.15 -18.57
CA VAL A 311 2.93 -3.20 -19.34
C VAL A 311 4.11 -2.66 -20.12
N PRO A 312 5.18 -3.45 -20.34
CA PRO A 312 6.29 -3.04 -21.21
C PRO A 312 5.79 -2.66 -22.60
N GLY A 313 6.10 -1.43 -23.04
CA GLY A 313 5.62 -0.92 -24.31
C GLY A 313 4.18 -0.42 -24.33
N ALA A 314 3.59 -0.21 -23.17
CA ALA A 314 2.24 0.33 -23.01
C ALA A 314 1.99 1.56 -23.89
N PRO A 315 0.86 1.62 -24.61
CA PRO A 315 0.69 2.54 -25.75
C PRO A 315 0.77 4.02 -25.35
N ILE A 316 0.16 4.44 -24.25
CA ILE A 316 0.18 5.85 -23.83
C ILE A 316 1.58 6.23 -23.31
N LYS A 317 2.15 5.42 -22.44
CA LYS A 317 3.50 5.65 -21.90
C LYS A 317 4.51 5.74 -23.04
N LYS A 318 4.49 4.78 -23.97
CA LYS A 318 5.37 4.75 -25.13
C LYS A 318 5.19 5.98 -26.02
N ALA A 319 3.96 6.38 -26.32
CA ALA A 319 3.70 7.54 -27.19
C ALA A 319 4.23 8.85 -26.59
N LEU A 320 4.07 9.06 -25.29
CA LEU A 320 4.56 10.25 -24.58
C LEU A 320 6.09 10.27 -24.48
N VAL A 321 6.72 9.12 -24.22
CA VAL A 321 8.18 8.99 -24.18
C VAL A 321 8.79 9.20 -25.57
N ASP A 322 8.27 8.55 -26.61
CA ASP A 322 8.74 8.68 -28.00
C ASP A 322 8.59 10.10 -28.53
N ALA A 323 7.57 10.83 -28.07
CA ALA A 323 7.36 12.24 -28.42
C ALA A 323 8.25 13.21 -27.64
N GLY A 324 9.01 12.72 -26.64
CA GLY A 324 9.88 13.54 -25.80
C GLY A 324 9.12 14.47 -24.84
N ILE A 325 7.88 14.10 -24.44
CA ILE A 325 7.09 14.85 -23.46
C ILE A 325 7.65 14.60 -22.06
N SER A 326 7.86 13.32 -21.71
CA SER A 326 8.40 12.90 -20.42
C SER A 326 9.01 11.50 -20.52
N ASN A 327 10.00 11.22 -19.69
CA ASN A 327 10.52 9.86 -19.46
C ASN A 327 9.86 9.18 -18.25
N ASP A 328 9.09 9.92 -17.46
CA ASP A 328 8.42 9.43 -16.25
C ASP A 328 6.90 9.65 -16.39
N VAL A 329 6.21 8.61 -16.88
CA VAL A 329 4.76 8.58 -17.10
C VAL A 329 4.18 7.45 -16.23
N PHE A 330 3.20 7.80 -15.42
CA PHE A 330 2.48 6.88 -14.55
C PHE A 330 0.99 7.20 -14.50
N SER A 331 0.22 6.37 -13.87
CA SER A 331 -1.22 6.54 -13.68
C SER A 331 -1.61 6.45 -12.22
N SER A 332 -2.81 6.91 -11.93
CA SER A 332 -3.48 6.71 -10.64
C SER A 332 -4.94 6.36 -10.89
N TYR A 333 -5.40 5.25 -10.32
CA TYR A 333 -6.80 4.87 -10.30
C TYR A 333 -7.27 4.76 -8.86
N ASP A 334 -8.03 5.76 -8.40
CA ASP A 334 -8.63 5.79 -7.07
C ASP A 334 -10.07 5.28 -7.15
N ASP A 335 -10.28 4.03 -6.79
CA ASP A 335 -11.58 3.37 -6.68
C ASP A 335 -12.13 3.34 -5.23
N GLY A 336 -11.41 3.92 -4.28
CA GLY A 336 -11.74 3.96 -2.85
C GLY A 336 -12.78 5.02 -2.45
N ILE A 337 -13.29 5.79 -3.40
CA ILE A 337 -14.29 6.86 -3.24
C ILE A 337 -15.54 6.57 -4.09
N LEU A 338 -16.66 7.27 -3.80
CA LEU A 338 -17.97 7.01 -4.45
C LEU A 338 -17.90 7.10 -5.98
N GLN A 339 -17.20 8.08 -6.51
CA GLN A 339 -16.98 8.25 -7.95
C GLN A 339 -15.47 8.07 -8.23
N PRO A 340 -15.05 6.89 -8.71
CA PRO A 340 -13.66 6.61 -9.01
C PRO A 340 -13.03 7.64 -9.95
N VAL A 341 -11.77 7.95 -9.71
CA VAL A 341 -10.98 8.90 -10.49
C VAL A 341 -9.83 8.16 -11.17
N TYR A 342 -9.68 8.35 -12.47
CA TYR A 342 -8.54 7.86 -13.24
C TYR A 342 -7.71 9.02 -13.76
N SER A 343 -6.39 8.94 -13.57
CA SER A 343 -5.44 9.99 -13.95
C SER A 343 -4.26 9.41 -14.70
N ILE A 344 -3.88 10.05 -15.82
CA ILE A 344 -2.63 9.80 -16.54
C ILE A 344 -1.73 10.99 -16.24
N ILE A 345 -0.55 10.74 -15.71
CA ILE A 345 0.35 11.76 -15.19
C ILE A 345 1.71 11.66 -15.87
N ALA A 346 2.22 12.77 -16.37
CA ALA A 346 3.58 12.91 -16.90
C ALA A 346 4.35 13.89 -16.02
N LYS A 347 5.52 13.46 -15.53
CA LYS A 347 6.42 14.22 -14.68
C LYS A 347 7.65 14.68 -15.44
N GLY A 348 8.23 15.81 -15.05
CA GLY A 348 9.44 16.32 -15.70
C GLY A 348 9.18 16.90 -17.10
N CYS A 349 8.01 17.47 -17.30
CA CYS A 349 7.59 18.09 -18.56
C CYS A 349 7.96 19.58 -18.61
N LYS A 350 7.81 20.17 -19.81
CA LYS A 350 7.75 21.63 -19.98
C LYS A 350 6.30 22.09 -19.93
N GLN A 351 6.05 23.24 -19.33
CA GLN A 351 4.70 23.81 -19.27
C GLN A 351 4.10 24.02 -20.67
N THR A 352 4.96 24.31 -21.65
CA THR A 352 4.59 24.50 -23.06
C THR A 352 4.13 23.23 -23.76
N ASP A 353 4.35 22.06 -23.19
CA ASP A 353 3.97 20.78 -23.80
C ASP A 353 2.54 20.33 -23.45
N LYS A 354 1.78 21.14 -22.68
CA LYS A 354 0.43 20.80 -22.21
C LYS A 354 -0.52 20.38 -23.34
N GLU A 355 -0.67 21.22 -24.37
CA GLU A 355 -1.55 20.93 -25.50
C GLU A 355 -1.11 19.67 -26.26
N ARG A 356 0.19 19.51 -26.46
CA ARG A 356 0.77 18.35 -27.13
C ARG A 356 0.60 17.07 -26.30
N PHE A 357 0.72 17.15 -24.97
CA PHE A 357 0.44 16.03 -24.07
C PHE A 357 -0.99 15.54 -24.23
N VAL A 358 -1.98 16.45 -24.17
CA VAL A 358 -3.40 16.11 -24.32
C VAL A 358 -3.66 15.50 -25.69
N GLU A 359 -3.12 16.11 -26.77
CA GLU A 359 -3.28 15.61 -28.15
C GLU A 359 -2.74 14.19 -28.30
N ILE A 360 -1.56 13.88 -27.74
CA ILE A 360 -0.96 12.53 -27.81
C ILE A 360 -1.80 11.52 -27.05
N VAL A 361 -2.25 11.85 -25.82
CA VAL A 361 -3.12 10.97 -25.03
C VAL A 361 -4.40 10.66 -25.79
N GLU A 362 -5.13 11.69 -26.24
CA GLU A 362 -6.40 11.53 -26.96
C GLU A 362 -6.25 10.79 -28.29
N LYS A 363 -5.20 11.07 -29.05
CA LYS A 363 -4.89 10.38 -30.30
C LYS A 363 -4.60 8.90 -30.05
N THR A 364 -3.80 8.58 -29.05
CA THR A 364 -3.49 7.20 -28.69
C THR A 364 -4.75 6.42 -28.28
N LEU A 365 -5.62 7.05 -27.48
CA LEU A 365 -6.91 6.48 -27.12
C LEU A 365 -7.83 6.30 -28.34
N GLN A 366 -7.86 7.26 -29.27
CA GLN A 366 -8.63 7.15 -30.53
C GLN A 366 -8.11 5.99 -31.40
N ASP A 367 -6.80 5.85 -31.52
CA ASP A 367 -6.16 4.77 -32.28
C ASP A 367 -6.54 3.40 -31.68
N LEU A 368 -6.54 3.26 -30.32
CA LEU A 368 -6.98 2.04 -29.64
C LEU A 368 -8.47 1.75 -29.85
N VAL A 369 -9.32 2.77 -29.78
CA VAL A 369 -10.78 2.61 -30.05
C VAL A 369 -11.05 2.16 -31.48
N GLN A 370 -10.23 2.58 -32.45
CA GLN A 370 -10.38 2.21 -33.87
C GLN A 370 -9.79 0.85 -34.22
N ASN A 371 -8.64 0.52 -33.66
CA ASN A 371 -7.85 -0.65 -34.06
C ASN A 371 -7.96 -1.83 -33.06
N GLY A 372 -8.45 -1.56 -31.85
CA GLY A 372 -8.53 -2.52 -30.76
C GLY A 372 -7.22 -2.74 -30.01
N PHE A 373 -7.33 -3.43 -28.87
CA PHE A 373 -6.17 -3.92 -28.12
C PHE A 373 -5.63 -5.23 -28.70
N GLU A 374 -4.35 -5.48 -28.50
CA GLU A 374 -3.82 -6.83 -28.65
C GLU A 374 -4.45 -7.73 -27.56
N LYS A 375 -5.15 -8.81 -27.96
CA LYS A 375 -5.87 -9.69 -27.02
C LYS A 375 -4.99 -10.23 -25.91
N LYS A 376 -3.74 -10.57 -26.22
CA LYS A 376 -2.77 -11.09 -25.25
C LYS A 376 -2.50 -10.11 -24.10
N VAL A 377 -2.52 -8.80 -24.35
CA VAL A 377 -2.32 -7.77 -23.31
C VAL A 377 -3.50 -7.76 -22.34
N LEU A 378 -4.74 -7.85 -22.84
CA LEU A 378 -5.92 -7.92 -22.00
C LEU A 378 -6.01 -9.25 -21.23
N GLU A 379 -5.62 -10.37 -21.85
CA GLU A 379 -5.52 -11.68 -21.19
C GLU A 379 -4.49 -11.64 -20.06
N ALA A 380 -3.32 -11.04 -20.29
CA ALA A 380 -2.29 -10.87 -19.26
C ALA A 380 -2.76 -9.97 -18.11
N ALA A 381 -3.43 -8.85 -18.41
CA ALA A 381 -4.03 -7.98 -17.39
C ALA A 381 -5.07 -8.73 -16.54
N LEU A 382 -5.97 -9.48 -17.18
CA LEU A 382 -6.98 -10.29 -16.48
C LEU A 382 -6.33 -11.30 -15.55
N ASN A 383 -5.38 -12.09 -16.06
CA ASN A 383 -4.68 -13.09 -15.26
C ASN A 383 -3.90 -12.46 -14.09
N HIS A 384 -3.26 -11.31 -14.32
CA HIS A 384 -2.54 -10.59 -13.28
C HIS A 384 -3.45 -10.22 -12.10
N PHE A 385 -4.61 -9.61 -12.37
CA PHE A 385 -5.52 -9.17 -11.31
C PHE A 385 -6.30 -10.35 -10.68
N GLU A 386 -6.72 -11.33 -11.47
CA GLU A 386 -7.35 -12.54 -10.94
C GLU A 386 -6.40 -13.27 -10.00
N PHE A 387 -5.15 -13.45 -10.40
CA PHE A 387 -4.13 -14.08 -9.57
C PHE A 387 -3.88 -13.28 -8.27
N LYS A 388 -3.74 -11.96 -8.37
CA LYS A 388 -3.51 -11.07 -7.23
C LYS A 388 -4.64 -11.15 -6.19
N LEU A 389 -5.89 -11.17 -6.64
CA LEU A 389 -7.05 -11.30 -5.75
C LEU A 389 -7.18 -12.71 -5.15
N LYS A 390 -6.91 -13.77 -5.92
CA LYS A 390 -6.91 -15.15 -5.42
C LYS A 390 -5.80 -15.40 -4.40
N GLU A 391 -4.60 -14.90 -4.64
CA GLU A 391 -3.47 -15.02 -3.72
C GLU A 391 -3.73 -14.27 -2.41
N ALA A 392 -4.34 -13.10 -2.49
CA ALA A 392 -4.62 -12.21 -1.36
C ALA A 392 -3.38 -12.00 -0.46
N ASN A 393 -2.22 -11.85 -1.11
CA ASN A 393 -0.96 -11.55 -0.41
C ASN A 393 -0.74 -10.05 -0.35
N TYR A 394 -0.99 -9.46 0.79
CA TYR A 394 -0.85 -8.03 1.04
C TYR A 394 0.41 -7.68 1.85
N GLY A 395 1.43 -8.56 1.81
CA GLY A 395 2.69 -8.38 2.52
C GLY A 395 2.48 -8.39 4.04
N ARG A 396 2.79 -7.30 4.71
CA ARG A 396 2.65 -7.16 6.17
C ARG A 396 1.22 -6.92 6.65
N PHE A 397 0.28 -6.61 5.76
CA PHE A 397 -1.10 -6.36 6.14
C PHE A 397 -1.89 -7.66 6.25
N PRO A 398 -2.63 -7.89 7.35
CA PRO A 398 -3.52 -9.04 7.47
C PRO A 398 -4.55 -9.06 6.33
N LYS A 399 -4.74 -10.21 5.69
CA LYS A 399 -5.69 -10.31 4.58
C LYS A 399 -7.13 -9.97 4.99
N GLY A 400 -7.53 -10.35 6.22
CA GLY A 400 -8.83 -9.98 6.76
C GLY A 400 -9.05 -8.48 6.89
N LEU A 401 -8.00 -7.72 7.22
CA LEU A 401 -8.04 -6.26 7.19
C LEU A 401 -8.33 -5.73 5.78
N MET A 402 -7.60 -6.24 4.78
CA MET A 402 -7.76 -5.79 3.40
C MET A 402 -9.15 -6.14 2.85
N TYR A 403 -9.71 -7.29 3.22
CA TYR A 403 -11.09 -7.63 2.88
C TYR A 403 -12.09 -6.65 3.52
N GLY A 404 -11.88 -6.30 4.79
CA GLY A 404 -12.71 -5.29 5.46
C GLY A 404 -12.65 -3.94 4.76
N LEU A 405 -11.46 -3.45 4.44
CA LEU A 405 -11.28 -2.19 3.70
C LEU A 405 -11.91 -2.26 2.31
N SER A 406 -11.77 -3.38 1.59
CA SER A 406 -12.41 -3.57 0.29
C SER A 406 -13.95 -3.57 0.39
N ALA A 407 -14.52 -4.13 1.47
CA ALA A 407 -15.96 -4.08 1.68
C ALA A 407 -16.49 -2.65 1.78
N PHE A 408 -15.74 -1.73 2.40
CA PHE A 408 -16.13 -0.31 2.51
C PHE A 408 -16.28 0.38 1.16
N THR A 409 -15.62 -0.08 0.10
CA THR A 409 -15.71 0.53 -1.24
C THR A 409 -17.14 0.51 -1.82
N SER A 410 -17.99 -0.41 -1.38
CA SER A 410 -19.41 -0.43 -1.73
C SER A 410 -20.32 -0.22 -0.51
N TRP A 411 -20.00 -0.84 0.61
CA TRP A 411 -20.83 -0.83 1.82
C TRP A 411 -21.05 0.57 2.39
N LEU A 412 -20.06 1.46 2.25
CA LEU A 412 -20.17 2.85 2.71
C LEU A 412 -21.27 3.63 1.99
N TYR A 413 -21.59 3.26 0.76
CA TYR A 413 -22.53 3.97 -0.12
C TYR A 413 -23.86 3.25 -0.30
N ASP A 414 -23.89 1.94 -0.11
CA ASP A 414 -25.10 1.13 -0.08
C ASP A 414 -25.02 0.07 1.01
N ASP A 415 -25.88 0.19 2.02
CA ASP A 415 -25.91 -0.69 3.18
C ASP A 415 -26.18 -2.18 2.82
N GLN A 416 -26.71 -2.47 1.62
CA GLN A 416 -26.99 -3.84 1.15
C GLN A 416 -25.83 -4.47 0.37
N GLU A 417 -24.85 -3.68 -0.05
CA GLU A 417 -23.79 -4.09 -0.96
C GLU A 417 -22.44 -4.37 -0.26
N ALA A 418 -22.46 -4.75 1.04
CA ALA A 418 -21.27 -5.07 1.81
C ALA A 418 -20.44 -6.23 1.22
N PHE A 419 -21.04 -7.11 0.41
CA PHE A 419 -20.36 -8.29 -0.16
C PHE A 419 -19.81 -8.06 -1.57
N MET A 420 -20.13 -6.95 -2.21
CA MET A 420 -19.82 -6.71 -3.63
C MET A 420 -18.32 -6.84 -3.93
N TYR A 421 -17.47 -6.19 -3.13
CA TYR A 421 -16.01 -6.20 -3.34
C TYR A 421 -15.30 -7.42 -2.74
N LEU A 422 -16.03 -8.29 -2.06
CA LEU A 422 -15.51 -9.56 -1.55
C LEU A 422 -15.61 -10.69 -2.58
N LYS A 423 -16.37 -10.48 -3.66
CA LYS A 423 -16.60 -11.43 -4.77
C LYS A 423 -15.98 -10.90 -6.04
N TYR A 424 -15.41 -11.78 -6.85
CA TYR A 424 -14.75 -11.39 -8.10
C TYR A 424 -14.79 -12.46 -9.20
N ASP A 425 -15.04 -13.72 -8.88
CA ASP A 425 -14.99 -14.82 -9.89
C ASP A 425 -15.94 -14.58 -11.07
N ASP A 426 -17.20 -14.21 -10.80
CA ASP A 426 -18.20 -13.96 -11.85
C ASP A 426 -17.83 -12.72 -12.69
N ASN A 427 -17.25 -11.70 -12.08
CA ASN A 427 -16.79 -10.50 -12.78
C ASN A 427 -15.65 -10.83 -13.74
N PHE A 428 -14.63 -11.61 -13.29
CA PHE A 428 -13.54 -12.03 -14.17
C PHE A 428 -14.01 -12.96 -15.28
N ALA A 429 -14.94 -13.88 -15.00
CA ALA A 429 -15.53 -14.72 -16.04
C ALA A 429 -16.20 -13.86 -17.13
N TYR A 430 -17.00 -12.87 -16.73
CA TYR A 430 -17.60 -11.92 -17.67
C TYR A 430 -16.53 -11.12 -18.44
N LEU A 431 -15.56 -10.52 -17.75
CA LEU A 431 -14.50 -9.71 -18.39
C LEU A 431 -13.66 -10.53 -19.37
N LYS A 432 -13.43 -11.82 -19.07
CA LYS A 432 -12.74 -12.75 -19.99
C LYS A 432 -13.50 -12.94 -21.29
N GLU A 433 -14.83 -13.09 -21.22
CA GLU A 433 -15.67 -13.19 -22.43
C GLU A 433 -15.64 -11.89 -23.24
N GLN A 434 -15.45 -10.74 -22.59
CA GLN A 434 -15.40 -9.45 -23.27
C GLN A 434 -14.10 -9.20 -24.05
N ILE A 435 -13.02 -9.95 -23.82
CA ILE A 435 -11.73 -9.77 -24.54
C ILE A 435 -11.87 -9.96 -26.06
N VAL A 436 -12.86 -10.74 -26.51
CA VAL A 436 -13.10 -10.99 -27.94
C VAL A 436 -14.17 -10.07 -28.54
N THR A 437 -14.67 -9.11 -27.78
CA THR A 437 -15.64 -8.07 -28.20
C THR A 437 -14.96 -6.70 -28.27
N ASP A 438 -15.74 -5.64 -28.52
CA ASP A 438 -15.29 -4.25 -28.47
C ASP A 438 -15.58 -3.58 -27.12
N TYR A 439 -15.80 -4.35 -26.07
CA TYR A 439 -16.20 -3.84 -24.74
C TYR A 439 -15.18 -2.87 -24.15
N TYR A 440 -13.90 -3.20 -24.19
CA TYR A 440 -12.84 -2.38 -23.63
C TYR A 440 -12.65 -1.07 -24.43
N GLU A 441 -12.76 -1.14 -25.75
CA GLU A 441 -12.73 0.01 -26.64
C GLU A 441 -13.92 0.95 -26.39
N GLN A 442 -15.11 0.39 -26.13
CA GLN A 442 -16.28 1.19 -25.76
C GLN A 442 -16.11 1.89 -24.43
N ILE A 443 -15.51 1.24 -23.41
CA ILE A 443 -15.15 1.87 -22.13
C ILE A 443 -14.19 3.04 -22.35
N LEU A 444 -13.10 2.85 -23.11
CA LEU A 444 -12.17 3.93 -23.43
C LEU A 444 -12.88 5.11 -24.08
N LYS A 445 -13.73 4.83 -25.08
CA LYS A 445 -14.51 5.86 -25.77
C LYS A 445 -15.42 6.63 -24.83
N GLN A 446 -16.19 5.90 -24.03
CA GLN A 446 -17.21 6.48 -23.14
C GLN A 446 -16.59 7.30 -22.00
N TYR A 447 -15.59 6.75 -21.30
CA TYR A 447 -15.09 7.34 -20.08
C TYR A 447 -13.85 8.23 -20.25
N LEU A 448 -12.98 7.93 -21.23
CA LEU A 448 -11.76 8.70 -21.44
C LEU A 448 -11.88 9.74 -22.57
N LEU A 449 -12.51 9.40 -23.69
CA LEU A 449 -12.59 10.32 -24.85
C LEU A 449 -13.80 11.26 -24.80
N THR A 450 -15.02 10.72 -24.69
CA THR A 450 -16.26 11.51 -24.81
C THR A 450 -16.81 12.02 -23.48
N ASN A 451 -16.16 11.70 -22.38
CA ASN A 451 -16.55 12.15 -21.05
C ASN A 451 -16.12 13.60 -20.83
N ASN A 452 -17.08 14.48 -20.54
CA ASN A 452 -16.82 15.87 -20.19
C ASN A 452 -16.44 16.08 -18.72
N HIS A 453 -16.68 15.08 -17.85
CA HIS A 453 -16.27 15.11 -16.45
C HIS A 453 -14.75 14.83 -16.34
N LYS A 454 -14.01 15.79 -16.86
CA LYS A 454 -12.57 15.72 -17.13
C LYS A 454 -11.90 17.01 -16.68
N THR A 455 -10.69 16.88 -16.13
CA THR A 455 -9.81 18.03 -15.87
C THR A 455 -8.40 17.77 -16.41
N ILE A 456 -7.77 18.84 -16.91
CA ILE A 456 -6.34 18.87 -17.22
C ILE A 456 -5.69 19.71 -16.12
N VAL A 457 -4.86 19.09 -15.31
CA VAL A 457 -4.17 19.78 -14.22
C VAL A 457 -2.69 19.93 -14.58
N THR A 458 -2.20 21.16 -14.48
CA THR A 458 -0.79 21.51 -14.69
C THR A 458 -0.17 21.91 -13.36
N GLY A 459 0.77 21.10 -12.86
CA GLY A 459 1.59 21.41 -11.70
C GLY A 459 2.84 22.18 -12.13
N VAL A 460 2.90 23.48 -11.82
CA VAL A 460 4.02 24.35 -12.23
C VAL A 460 4.98 24.54 -11.07
N PRO A 461 6.27 24.20 -11.24
CA PRO A 461 7.27 24.44 -10.22
C PRO A 461 7.48 25.94 -10.02
N GLN A 462 7.62 26.38 -8.77
CA GLN A 462 7.92 27.77 -8.41
C GLN A 462 9.02 27.84 -7.36
N ARG A 463 10.18 28.38 -7.73
CA ARG A 463 11.26 28.65 -6.78
C ARG A 463 10.85 29.69 -5.75
N GLY A 464 11.27 29.48 -4.51
CA GLY A 464 11.01 30.42 -3.42
C GLY A 464 9.59 30.43 -2.89
N LEU A 465 8.67 29.58 -3.40
CA LEU A 465 7.29 29.52 -2.94
C LEU A 465 7.22 29.16 -1.43
N ASN A 466 8.04 28.22 -0.97
CA ASN A 466 8.10 27.89 0.46
C ASN A 466 8.53 29.09 1.29
N ARG A 467 9.56 29.83 0.87
CA ARG A 467 10.02 31.03 1.57
C ARG A 467 8.95 32.14 1.58
N GLN A 468 8.22 32.28 0.49
CA GLN A 468 7.08 33.20 0.42
C GLN A 468 5.99 32.80 1.40
N ASN A 469 5.54 31.52 1.38
CA ASN A 469 4.52 31.02 2.29
C ASN A 469 4.95 31.16 3.77
N GLU A 470 6.20 30.85 4.08
CA GLU A 470 6.75 31.01 5.43
C GLU A 470 6.80 32.49 5.87
N ALA A 471 7.18 33.40 4.96
CA ALA A 471 7.21 34.83 5.26
C ALA A 471 5.80 35.41 5.46
N GLU A 472 4.83 34.99 4.64
CA GLU A 472 3.42 35.36 4.79
C GLU A 472 2.86 34.88 6.13
N LEU A 473 3.15 33.63 6.51
CA LEU A 473 2.74 33.06 7.80
C LEU A 473 3.40 33.80 8.97
N ALA A 474 4.71 34.04 8.90
CA ALA A 474 5.44 34.78 9.94
C ALA A 474 4.89 36.20 10.11
N GLN A 475 4.57 36.89 9.02
CA GLN A 475 3.96 38.21 9.07
C GLN A 475 2.56 38.16 9.72
N LYS A 476 1.72 37.21 9.34
CA LYS A 476 0.37 37.00 9.95
C LYS A 476 0.46 36.77 11.45
N LEU A 477 1.39 35.91 11.87
CA LEU A 477 1.57 35.57 13.29
C LEU A 477 2.18 36.74 14.08
N LYS A 478 3.07 37.54 13.47
CA LYS A 478 3.59 38.76 14.06
C LYS A 478 2.48 39.79 14.26
N GLU A 479 1.66 40.07 13.26
CA GLU A 479 0.52 40.97 13.36
C GLU A 479 -0.45 40.51 14.46
N TYR A 480 -0.70 39.20 14.56
CA TYR A 480 -1.49 38.65 15.66
C TYR A 480 -0.85 38.92 17.01
N LYS A 481 0.46 38.67 17.19
CA LYS A 481 1.19 38.96 18.43
C LYS A 481 1.14 40.43 18.80
N ASP A 482 1.35 41.30 17.82
CA ASP A 482 1.32 42.77 18.01
C ASP A 482 -0.07 43.29 18.43
N SER A 483 -1.14 42.54 18.12
CA SER A 483 -2.52 42.85 18.52
C SER A 483 -2.88 42.44 19.94
N LEU A 484 -2.06 41.58 20.57
CA LEU A 484 -2.33 41.04 21.91
C LEU A 484 -1.89 42.02 23.02
N SER A 485 -2.65 42.04 24.13
CA SER A 485 -2.20 42.71 25.35
C SER A 485 -1.06 41.88 26.02
N LYS A 486 -0.31 42.54 26.92
CA LYS A 486 0.74 41.83 27.68
C LYS A 486 0.21 40.64 28.48
N GLU A 487 -1.00 40.78 29.03
CA GLU A 487 -1.68 39.70 29.75
C GLU A 487 -2.02 38.54 28.85
N GLN A 488 -2.42 38.80 27.59
CA GLN A 488 -2.69 37.77 26.60
C GLN A 488 -1.42 37.06 26.13
N VAL A 489 -0.32 37.80 25.93
CA VAL A 489 0.99 37.22 25.62
C VAL A 489 1.46 36.31 26.77
N GLN A 490 1.35 36.78 28.02
CA GLN A 490 1.70 35.96 29.18
C GLN A 490 0.82 34.70 29.28
N ALA A 491 -0.47 34.81 28.99
CA ALA A 491 -1.38 33.67 28.97
C ALA A 491 -1.00 32.61 27.89
N LEU A 492 -0.50 33.01 26.73
CA LEU A 492 0.02 32.11 25.73
C LEU A 492 1.28 31.38 26.18
N ILE A 493 2.20 32.06 26.85
CA ILE A 493 3.40 31.45 27.41
C ILE A 493 3.02 30.41 28.47
N GLU A 494 2.13 30.77 29.40
CA GLU A 494 1.65 29.85 30.43
C GLU A 494 0.94 28.61 29.81
N GLN A 495 0.18 28.82 28.75
CA GLN A 495 -0.48 27.72 28.02
C GLN A 495 0.55 26.80 27.36
N THR A 496 1.61 27.35 26.76
CA THR A 496 2.69 26.56 26.14
C THR A 496 3.45 25.75 27.22
N GLU A 497 3.77 26.35 28.35
CA GLU A 497 4.41 25.66 29.47
C GLU A 497 3.52 24.56 30.08
N GLU A 498 2.21 24.82 30.20
CA GLU A 498 1.24 23.85 30.72
C GLU A 498 1.11 22.64 29.78
N LEU A 499 1.06 22.89 28.45
CA LEU A 499 1.00 21.84 27.47
C LEU A 499 2.29 21.01 27.47
N ALA A 500 3.46 21.64 27.49
CA ALA A 500 4.75 20.95 27.56
C ALA A 500 4.85 20.07 28.82
N ARG A 501 4.37 20.57 29.96
CA ARG A 501 4.28 19.79 31.20
C ARG A 501 3.34 18.60 31.06
N TYR A 502 2.14 18.81 30.51
CA TYR A 502 1.18 17.76 30.24
C TYR A 502 1.79 16.66 29.34
N GLN A 503 2.50 17.02 28.29
CA GLN A 503 3.14 16.07 27.37
C GLN A 503 4.28 15.29 28.04
N SER A 504 5.09 15.94 28.88
CA SER A 504 6.26 15.32 29.54
C SER A 504 5.92 14.47 30.75
N GLU A 505 4.83 14.75 31.46
CA GLU A 505 4.41 13.98 32.63
C GLU A 505 3.93 12.59 32.23
N PRO A 506 4.51 11.50 32.77
CA PRO A 506 4.05 10.14 32.49
C PRO A 506 2.65 9.90 33.07
N SER A 507 1.88 9.01 32.46
CA SER A 507 0.63 8.51 33.04
C SER A 507 0.90 7.86 34.41
N SER A 508 -0.04 8.01 35.32
CA SER A 508 0.08 7.42 36.67
C SER A 508 0.05 5.90 36.61
N GLN A 509 0.62 5.24 37.64
CA GLN A 509 0.59 3.77 37.74
C GLN A 509 -0.86 3.21 37.74
N LYS A 510 -1.82 3.96 38.28
CA LYS A 510 -3.23 3.59 38.28
C LYS A 510 -3.82 3.63 36.86
N GLU A 511 -3.49 4.65 36.08
CA GLU A 511 -3.92 4.77 34.68
C GLU A 511 -3.27 3.67 33.82
N LEU A 512 -1.95 3.47 33.94
CA LEU A 512 -1.25 2.40 33.22
C LEU A 512 -1.81 1.00 33.53
N ALA A 513 -2.21 0.75 34.79
CA ALA A 513 -2.82 -0.51 35.20
C ALA A 513 -4.23 -0.75 34.62
N SER A 514 -4.88 0.27 34.02
CA SER A 514 -6.15 0.09 33.32
C SER A 514 -6.01 -0.61 31.96
N ILE A 515 -4.84 -0.52 31.32
CA ILE A 515 -4.59 -1.13 30.02
C ILE A 515 -4.55 -2.67 30.16
N PRO A 516 -5.38 -3.41 29.40
CA PRO A 516 -5.46 -4.87 29.50
C PRO A 516 -4.27 -5.51 28.77
N LEU A 517 -3.20 -5.78 29.49
CA LEU A 517 -2.01 -6.43 28.95
C LEU A 517 -2.07 -7.95 29.04
N LEU A 518 -1.38 -8.62 28.12
CA LEU A 518 -1.17 -10.07 28.15
C LEU A 518 -0.22 -10.46 29.28
N GLN A 519 -0.45 -11.66 29.82
CA GLN A 519 0.46 -12.33 30.74
C GLN A 519 1.20 -13.46 30.02
N LEU A 520 2.32 -13.93 30.55
CA LEU A 520 3.08 -15.03 29.97
C LEU A 520 2.23 -16.30 29.77
N SER A 521 1.22 -16.53 30.64
CA SER A 521 0.28 -17.64 30.50
C SER A 521 -0.66 -17.52 29.29
N ASP A 522 -0.84 -16.32 28.74
CA ASP A 522 -1.71 -16.08 27.60
C ASP A 522 -0.99 -16.32 26.25
N ILE A 523 0.34 -16.55 26.31
CA ILE A 523 1.18 -16.78 25.13
C ILE A 523 1.27 -18.28 24.86
N ASP A 524 0.90 -18.70 23.63
CA ASP A 524 1.12 -20.09 23.21
C ASP A 524 2.62 -20.36 23.09
N THR A 525 3.08 -21.37 23.81
CA THR A 525 4.48 -21.80 23.81
C THR A 525 4.80 -22.74 22.65
N LYS A 526 3.80 -23.19 21.89
CA LYS A 526 3.99 -24.09 20.76
C LYS A 526 4.27 -23.28 19.49
N ALA A 527 5.45 -23.50 18.91
CA ALA A 527 5.76 -22.96 17.60
C ALA A 527 4.85 -23.59 16.52
N PHE A 528 4.44 -22.77 15.56
CA PHE A 528 3.79 -23.28 14.37
C PHE A 528 4.76 -24.12 13.56
N HIS A 529 4.37 -25.37 13.24
CA HIS A 529 5.16 -26.29 12.46
C HIS A 529 4.45 -26.62 11.16
N ILE A 530 5.09 -26.30 10.04
CA ILE A 530 4.67 -26.77 8.73
C ILE A 530 5.20 -28.20 8.57
N LYS A 531 4.32 -29.14 8.20
CA LYS A 531 4.72 -30.52 7.89
C LYS A 531 5.44 -30.54 6.55
N ASN A 532 6.68 -30.99 6.57
CA ASN A 532 7.48 -31.20 5.38
C ASN A 532 7.38 -32.65 4.91
N ARG A 533 7.25 -32.85 3.60
CA ARG A 533 7.44 -34.15 2.94
C ARG A 533 8.68 -34.07 2.08
N GLU A 534 9.68 -34.88 2.39
CA GLU A 534 10.95 -34.93 1.66
C GLU A 534 10.94 -36.12 0.69
N TRP A 535 11.33 -35.88 -0.55
CA TRP A 535 11.44 -36.90 -1.58
C TRP A 535 12.48 -36.50 -2.62
N LYS A 536 12.67 -37.29 -3.70
CA LYS A 536 13.62 -36.99 -4.76
C LYS A 536 12.95 -37.07 -6.12
N ALA A 537 13.19 -36.05 -6.96
CA ALA A 537 12.83 -35.99 -8.35
C ALA A 537 14.12 -36.10 -9.19
N ALA A 538 14.27 -37.13 -10.01
CA ALA A 538 15.49 -37.40 -10.80
C ALA A 538 16.81 -37.31 -9.97
N GLY A 539 16.75 -37.74 -8.71
CA GLY A 539 17.89 -37.65 -7.78
C GLY A 539 18.06 -36.32 -7.04
N ILE A 540 17.37 -35.27 -7.44
CA ILE A 540 17.39 -33.94 -6.82
C ILE A 540 16.43 -33.93 -5.61
N PRO A 541 16.88 -33.42 -4.42
CA PRO A 541 16.02 -33.29 -3.25
C PRO A 541 14.84 -32.34 -3.48
N VAL A 542 13.65 -32.77 -3.06
CA VAL A 542 12.42 -31.97 -3.10
C VAL A 542 11.83 -31.91 -1.68
N VAL A 543 11.46 -30.72 -1.23
CA VAL A 543 10.74 -30.48 0.01
C VAL A 543 9.34 -29.95 -0.34
N SER A 544 8.31 -30.70 0.02
CA SER A 544 6.91 -30.36 -0.26
C SER A 544 6.16 -30.02 1.01
N HIS A 545 5.23 -29.07 0.90
CA HIS A 545 4.37 -28.61 1.98
C HIS A 545 2.92 -28.66 1.54
N ASP A 546 2.14 -29.58 2.13
CA ASP A 546 0.73 -29.76 1.83
C ASP A 546 -0.10 -28.84 2.71
N ILE A 547 -0.36 -27.62 2.23
CA ILE A 547 -1.19 -26.62 2.91
C ILE A 547 -2.18 -26.01 1.93
N PHE A 548 -3.26 -25.44 2.46
CA PHE A 548 -4.25 -24.75 1.65
C PHE A 548 -3.67 -23.49 1.00
N THR A 549 -3.70 -23.41 -0.33
CA THR A 549 -3.14 -22.31 -1.13
C THR A 549 -4.13 -21.75 -2.17
N ASN A 550 -5.42 -22.09 -2.05
CA ASN A 550 -6.47 -21.64 -2.96
C ASN A 550 -6.18 -21.93 -4.45
N GLY A 551 -5.58 -23.10 -4.73
CA GLY A 551 -5.25 -23.53 -6.11
C GLY A 551 -3.97 -22.90 -6.69
N ILE A 552 -3.13 -22.27 -5.85
CA ILE A 552 -1.85 -21.72 -6.26
C ILE A 552 -0.72 -22.67 -5.84
N ALA A 553 0.16 -22.99 -6.78
CA ALA A 553 1.41 -23.69 -6.55
C ALA A 553 2.58 -22.67 -6.37
N TYR A 554 3.30 -22.78 -5.27
CA TYR A 554 4.54 -22.03 -5.04
C TYR A 554 5.71 -22.96 -5.26
N ILE A 555 6.56 -22.65 -6.23
CA ILE A 555 7.69 -23.50 -6.63
C ILE A 555 8.98 -22.68 -6.56
N GLY A 556 10.01 -23.24 -5.96
CA GLY A 556 11.32 -22.60 -5.85
C GLY A 556 12.46 -23.58 -6.16
N TYR A 557 13.41 -23.15 -6.99
CA TYR A 557 14.69 -23.81 -7.23
C TYR A 557 15.74 -23.06 -6.45
N TYR A 558 16.42 -23.74 -5.53
CA TYR A 558 17.43 -23.17 -4.65
C TYR A 558 18.79 -23.81 -4.95
N PHE A 559 19.67 -23.06 -5.61
CA PHE A 559 21.03 -23.49 -5.87
C PHE A 559 21.93 -23.07 -4.70
N MET A 560 22.48 -24.05 -4.00
CA MET A 560 23.40 -23.78 -2.90
C MET A 560 24.73 -23.25 -3.44
N LEU A 561 25.22 -22.16 -2.84
CA LEU A 561 26.44 -21.45 -3.28
C LEU A 561 27.68 -21.75 -2.44
N ASP A 562 27.62 -22.73 -1.54
CA ASP A 562 28.73 -23.07 -0.62
C ASP A 562 30.05 -23.41 -1.34
N HIS A 563 29.92 -23.85 -2.59
CA HIS A 563 31.07 -24.23 -3.42
C HIS A 563 31.52 -23.14 -4.40
N VAL A 564 30.85 -22.02 -4.43
CA VAL A 564 31.17 -20.88 -5.28
C VAL A 564 32.30 -20.08 -4.62
N PRO A 565 33.44 -19.85 -5.32
CA PRO A 565 34.48 -18.96 -4.79
C PRO A 565 33.93 -17.60 -4.40
N VAL A 566 34.33 -17.08 -3.25
CA VAL A 566 33.85 -15.77 -2.71
C VAL A 566 34.07 -14.66 -3.73
N THR A 567 35.13 -14.71 -4.54
CA THR A 567 35.40 -13.72 -5.61
C THR A 567 34.40 -13.74 -6.75
N LEU A 568 33.60 -14.80 -6.90
CA LEU A 568 32.58 -14.93 -7.92
C LEU A 568 31.17 -14.56 -7.39
N LEU A 569 30.98 -14.41 -6.08
CA LEU A 569 29.66 -14.06 -5.50
C LEU A 569 29.10 -12.74 -6.04
N PRO A 570 29.87 -11.65 -6.22
CA PRO A 570 29.35 -10.43 -6.86
C PRO A 570 28.87 -10.65 -8.31
N TYR A 571 29.45 -11.61 -9.03
CA TYR A 571 28.98 -11.96 -10.38
C TYR A 571 27.71 -12.82 -10.34
N VAL A 572 27.47 -13.61 -9.29
CA VAL A 572 26.17 -14.26 -9.06
C VAL A 572 25.09 -13.19 -8.85
N SER A 573 25.40 -12.13 -8.09
CA SER A 573 24.49 -10.99 -7.92
C SER A 573 24.19 -10.27 -9.24
N LEU A 574 25.21 -10.09 -10.07
CA LEU A 574 25.01 -9.51 -11.42
C LEU A 574 24.14 -10.41 -12.29
N LEU A 575 24.26 -11.75 -12.20
CA LEU A 575 23.36 -12.68 -12.88
C LEU A 575 21.91 -12.51 -12.43
N THR A 576 21.64 -12.30 -11.13
CA THR A 576 20.25 -12.07 -10.66
C THR A 576 19.63 -10.82 -11.23
N ALA A 577 20.41 -9.78 -11.48
CA ALA A 577 19.93 -8.55 -12.12
C ALA A 577 19.69 -8.72 -13.65
N LEU A 578 20.49 -9.59 -14.30
CA LEU A 578 20.37 -9.83 -15.73
C LEU A 578 19.21 -10.79 -16.09
N TYR A 579 18.92 -11.77 -15.22
CA TYR A 579 17.81 -12.69 -15.46
C TYR A 579 16.48 -11.93 -15.59
N LYS A 580 15.70 -12.27 -16.61
CA LYS A 580 14.44 -11.63 -17.09
C LYS A 580 14.63 -10.28 -17.81
N GLU A 581 15.76 -9.64 -17.69
CA GLU A 581 16.06 -8.35 -18.29
C GLU A 581 16.84 -8.45 -19.63
N VAL A 582 17.16 -9.67 -20.05
CA VAL A 582 17.84 -9.97 -21.31
C VAL A 582 17.02 -10.96 -22.13
N ASP A 583 17.26 -10.99 -23.45
CA ASP A 583 16.64 -11.99 -24.33
C ASP A 583 17.06 -13.41 -23.93
N THR A 584 16.22 -14.39 -24.26
CA THR A 584 16.48 -15.83 -24.17
C THR A 584 16.58 -16.44 -25.57
N ASP A 585 16.83 -17.75 -25.66
CA ASP A 585 16.79 -18.45 -26.93
C ASP A 585 15.39 -18.48 -27.58
N ARG A 586 14.31 -18.25 -26.80
CA ARG A 586 12.92 -18.35 -27.26
C ARG A 586 12.19 -17.01 -27.35
N HIS A 587 12.50 -16.10 -26.42
CA HIS A 587 11.76 -14.86 -26.29
C HIS A 587 12.70 -13.65 -26.21
N SER A 588 12.29 -12.53 -26.77
CA SER A 588 12.85 -11.24 -26.38
C SER A 588 12.50 -10.95 -24.89
N TYR A 589 13.26 -10.11 -24.21
CA TYR A 589 12.99 -9.78 -22.79
C TYR A 589 11.58 -9.19 -22.60
N GLY A 590 11.05 -8.45 -23.58
CA GLY A 590 9.68 -7.94 -23.55
C GLY A 590 8.63 -9.03 -23.71
N ASP A 591 8.82 -9.98 -24.65
CA ASP A 591 7.93 -11.13 -24.82
C ASP A 591 8.01 -12.07 -23.63
N LEU A 592 9.20 -12.24 -23.05
CA LEU A 592 9.40 -13.05 -21.83
C LEU A 592 8.60 -12.49 -20.65
N ALA A 593 8.61 -11.16 -20.45
CA ALA A 593 7.82 -10.51 -19.42
C ALA A 593 6.32 -10.77 -19.60
N ASN A 594 5.81 -10.63 -20.83
CA ASN A 594 4.42 -10.93 -21.16
C ASN A 594 4.06 -12.41 -20.91
N GLU A 595 4.94 -13.36 -21.26
CA GLU A 595 4.70 -14.80 -21.03
C GLU A 595 4.71 -15.13 -19.52
N ILE A 596 5.58 -14.48 -18.73
CA ILE A 596 5.57 -14.62 -17.26
C ILE A 596 4.23 -14.14 -16.70
N ASP A 597 3.77 -12.96 -17.09
CA ASP A 597 2.49 -12.39 -16.59
C ASP A 597 1.27 -13.16 -17.06
N LEU A 598 1.31 -13.69 -18.28
CA LEU A 598 0.22 -14.50 -18.83
C LEU A 598 0.08 -15.86 -18.13
N LYS A 599 1.18 -16.51 -17.75
CA LYS A 599 1.19 -17.91 -17.31
C LYS A 599 1.44 -18.09 -15.83
N THR A 600 1.94 -17.07 -15.14
CA THR A 600 2.35 -17.16 -13.73
C THR A 600 1.87 -15.94 -12.93
N GLY A 601 1.98 -16.01 -11.62
CA GLY A 601 1.88 -14.84 -10.74
C GLY A 601 3.22 -14.11 -10.54
N GLY A 602 4.17 -14.33 -11.43
CA GLY A 602 5.50 -13.74 -11.43
C GLY A 602 6.63 -14.75 -11.19
N VAL A 603 7.82 -14.40 -11.69
CA VAL A 603 9.06 -15.13 -11.45
C VAL A 603 10.05 -14.20 -10.77
N GLY A 604 10.53 -14.58 -9.59
CA GLY A 604 11.53 -13.85 -8.81
C GLY A 604 12.86 -14.57 -8.77
N VAL A 605 13.96 -13.83 -8.92
CA VAL A 605 15.33 -14.34 -8.73
C VAL A 605 15.97 -13.58 -7.59
N GLN A 606 16.45 -14.27 -6.56
CA GLN A 606 17.01 -13.61 -5.37
C GLN A 606 18.12 -14.42 -4.74
N LEU A 607 19.04 -13.73 -4.07
CA LEU A 607 20.03 -14.30 -3.18
C LEU A 607 19.50 -14.34 -1.75
N SER A 608 19.89 -15.38 -1.01
CA SER A 608 19.50 -15.52 0.39
C SER A 608 20.66 -16.09 1.20
N ALA A 609 20.83 -15.59 2.41
CA ALA A 609 21.79 -16.10 3.38
C ALA A 609 21.07 -16.52 4.67
N PHE A 610 21.29 -17.75 5.12
CA PHE A 610 20.66 -18.33 6.30
C PHE A 610 21.69 -18.73 7.33
N GLY A 611 21.50 -18.34 8.59
CA GLY A 611 22.26 -18.89 9.70
C GLY A 611 21.86 -20.34 9.99
N VAL A 612 22.82 -21.19 10.27
CA VAL A 612 22.57 -22.59 10.63
C VAL A 612 22.16 -22.67 12.11
N LYS A 613 20.95 -23.19 12.38
CA LYS A 613 20.47 -23.37 13.75
C LYS A 613 21.38 -24.36 14.51
N LYS A 614 21.86 -23.99 15.68
CA LYS A 614 22.78 -24.72 16.57
C LYS A 614 24.27 -24.70 16.18
N GLU A 615 24.64 -24.10 15.06
CA GLU A 615 26.03 -23.95 14.64
C GLU A 615 26.35 -22.47 14.48
N TYR A 616 26.68 -21.81 15.59
CA TYR A 616 26.97 -20.38 15.58
C TYR A 616 28.16 -20.08 14.67
N GLY A 617 27.94 -19.19 13.69
CA GLY A 617 28.97 -18.79 12.71
C GLY A 617 28.92 -19.56 11.40
N ASP A 618 28.12 -20.61 11.27
CA ASP A 618 27.82 -21.27 10.00
C ASP A 618 26.65 -20.67 9.27
N TYR A 619 26.81 -20.51 7.95
CA TYR A 619 25.84 -19.92 7.05
C TYR A 619 25.71 -20.76 5.80
N LYS A 620 24.47 -20.77 5.26
CA LYS A 620 24.16 -21.28 3.94
C LYS A 620 23.71 -20.11 3.06
N ILE A 621 24.30 -20.03 1.88
CA ILE A 621 23.88 -19.05 0.86
C ILE A 621 23.33 -19.80 -0.34
N CYS A 622 22.28 -19.27 -0.93
CA CYS A 622 21.67 -19.82 -2.12
C CYS A 622 21.18 -18.75 -3.08
N LEU A 623 21.17 -19.09 -4.36
CA LEU A 623 20.41 -18.39 -5.38
C LEU A 623 19.06 -19.11 -5.52
N GLY A 624 17.97 -18.39 -5.28
CA GLY A 624 16.61 -18.89 -5.46
C GLY A 624 15.95 -18.29 -6.69
N ILE A 625 15.46 -19.14 -7.60
CA ILE A 625 14.47 -18.72 -8.57
C ILE A 625 13.12 -19.29 -8.14
N LYS A 626 12.13 -18.44 -8.05
CA LYS A 626 10.82 -18.77 -7.47
C LYS A 626 9.72 -18.33 -8.40
N THR A 627 8.67 -19.13 -8.47
CA THR A 627 7.44 -18.75 -9.14
C THR A 627 6.24 -19.10 -8.28
N LYS A 628 5.14 -18.45 -8.55
CA LYS A 628 3.80 -18.78 -8.07
C LYS A 628 2.90 -18.87 -9.28
N VAL A 629 2.06 -19.88 -9.32
CA VAL A 629 1.31 -20.22 -10.53
C VAL A 629 0.02 -20.96 -10.16
N LEU A 630 -1.03 -20.79 -10.94
CA LEU A 630 -2.21 -21.64 -10.83
C LEU A 630 -1.80 -23.09 -11.10
N GLU A 631 -2.33 -24.04 -10.32
CA GLU A 631 -1.92 -25.45 -10.37
C GLU A 631 -2.10 -26.10 -11.77
N GLU A 632 -2.95 -25.54 -12.61
CA GLU A 632 -3.17 -25.98 -14.00
C GLU A 632 -2.01 -25.55 -14.94
N ASN A 633 -1.29 -24.48 -14.64
CA ASN A 633 -0.23 -23.88 -15.47
C ASN A 633 1.19 -24.24 -14.99
N VAL A 634 1.33 -25.18 -14.07
CA VAL A 634 2.63 -25.53 -13.46
C VAL A 634 3.67 -25.95 -14.49
N ALA A 635 3.31 -26.70 -15.53
CA ALA A 635 4.25 -27.14 -16.56
C ALA A 635 4.85 -25.96 -17.33
N ASP A 636 4.04 -24.95 -17.66
CA ASP A 636 4.49 -23.74 -18.32
C ASP A 636 5.43 -22.91 -17.42
N ALA A 637 5.08 -22.80 -16.13
CA ALA A 637 5.91 -22.07 -15.16
C ALA A 637 7.29 -22.72 -14.98
N LEU A 638 7.36 -24.05 -14.89
CA LEU A 638 8.62 -24.78 -14.81
C LEU A 638 9.48 -24.57 -16.07
N ALA A 639 8.86 -24.62 -17.26
CA ALA A 639 9.55 -24.37 -18.52
C ALA A 639 10.10 -22.93 -18.61
N LEU A 640 9.36 -21.93 -18.13
CA LEU A 640 9.83 -20.55 -18.06
C LEU A 640 10.99 -20.36 -17.07
N MET A 641 10.94 -21.02 -15.91
CA MET A 641 12.05 -20.98 -14.96
C MET A 641 13.34 -21.57 -15.54
N GLU A 642 13.24 -22.68 -16.25
CA GLU A 642 14.37 -23.31 -16.95
C GLU A 642 14.91 -22.42 -18.07
N GLU A 643 14.03 -21.83 -18.88
CA GLU A 643 14.42 -20.90 -19.93
C GLU A 643 15.20 -19.71 -19.37
N ILE A 644 14.69 -19.07 -18.33
CA ILE A 644 15.36 -17.93 -17.67
C ILE A 644 16.74 -18.33 -17.14
N LEU A 645 16.86 -19.50 -16.51
CA LEU A 645 18.11 -19.95 -15.89
C LEU A 645 19.18 -20.32 -16.91
N PHE A 646 18.81 -21.04 -17.98
CA PHE A 646 19.79 -21.74 -18.81
C PHE A 646 19.94 -21.15 -20.22
N THR A 647 18.98 -20.34 -20.69
CA THR A 647 18.99 -19.81 -22.05
C THR A 647 19.02 -18.29 -22.15
N SER A 648 19.13 -17.57 -21.00
CA SER A 648 19.27 -16.11 -20.99
C SER A 648 20.60 -15.65 -21.59
N HIS A 649 20.55 -14.68 -22.50
CA HIS A 649 21.73 -14.08 -23.16
C HIS A 649 22.45 -13.08 -22.23
N VAL A 650 22.92 -13.59 -21.08
CA VAL A 650 23.57 -12.78 -20.03
C VAL A 650 24.87 -12.09 -20.46
N THR A 651 25.32 -12.35 -21.68
CA THR A 651 26.50 -11.73 -22.30
C THR A 651 26.13 -10.76 -23.44
N ASP A 652 24.88 -10.33 -23.56
CA ASP A 652 24.55 -9.21 -24.47
C ASP A 652 25.18 -7.92 -23.97
N LYS A 653 26.13 -7.38 -24.73
CA LYS A 653 26.97 -6.23 -24.31
C LYS A 653 26.14 -4.99 -24.05
N LYS A 654 25.22 -4.68 -24.97
CA LYS A 654 24.39 -3.46 -24.88
C LYS A 654 23.45 -3.56 -23.71
N ARG A 655 22.68 -4.65 -23.62
CA ARG A 655 21.68 -4.83 -22.60
C ARG A 655 22.30 -4.96 -21.20
N MET A 656 23.44 -5.68 -21.08
CA MET A 656 24.18 -5.75 -19.82
C MET A 656 24.60 -4.38 -19.29
N LYS A 657 25.06 -3.49 -20.17
CA LYS A 657 25.46 -2.12 -19.78
C LYS A 657 24.26 -1.29 -19.30
N GLU A 658 23.11 -1.43 -19.96
CA GLU A 658 21.85 -0.77 -19.57
C GLU A 658 21.36 -1.26 -18.20
N VAL A 659 21.24 -2.57 -18.01
CA VAL A 659 20.81 -3.19 -16.75
C VAL A 659 21.76 -2.84 -15.58
N LEU A 660 23.07 -2.85 -15.84
CA LEU A 660 24.06 -2.45 -14.83
C LEU A 660 23.90 -0.97 -14.41
N ALA A 661 23.65 -0.07 -15.36
CA ALA A 661 23.41 1.34 -15.08
C ALA A 661 22.15 1.54 -14.24
N GLU A 662 21.06 0.88 -14.60
CA GLU A 662 19.80 0.94 -13.90
C GLU A 662 19.91 0.38 -12.47
N MET A 663 20.51 -0.79 -12.31
CA MET A 663 20.77 -1.41 -11.01
C MET A 663 21.58 -0.48 -10.08
N ILE A 664 22.65 0.16 -10.60
CA ILE A 664 23.47 1.11 -9.84
C ILE A 664 22.63 2.31 -9.38
N SER A 665 21.78 2.84 -10.25
CA SER A 665 20.90 3.96 -9.93
C SER A 665 19.92 3.60 -8.82
N GLN A 666 19.27 2.45 -8.93
CA GLN A 666 18.32 1.94 -7.92
C GLN A 666 19.01 1.69 -6.57
N MET A 667 20.22 1.08 -6.59
CA MET A 667 20.98 0.86 -5.36
C MET A 667 21.42 2.17 -4.70
N LYS A 668 21.84 3.16 -5.48
CA LYS A 668 22.21 4.50 -4.96
C LYS A 668 21.02 5.15 -4.26
N MET A 669 19.85 5.10 -4.87
CA MET A 669 18.61 5.63 -4.29
C MET A 669 18.26 4.90 -2.99
N ALA A 670 18.25 3.57 -2.99
CA ALA A 670 17.96 2.75 -1.81
C ALA A 670 18.94 3.01 -0.65
N ILE A 671 20.24 3.17 -0.93
CA ILE A 671 21.27 3.50 0.08
C ILE A 671 21.03 4.91 0.64
N THR A 672 20.60 5.86 -0.19
CA THR A 672 20.34 7.25 0.23
C THR A 672 19.10 7.33 1.12
N GLU A 673 18.01 6.69 0.72
CA GLU A 673 16.74 6.68 1.45
C GLU A 673 16.81 5.90 2.77
N ASN A 674 17.56 4.78 2.78
CA ASN A 674 17.68 3.88 3.92
C ASN A 674 19.13 3.81 4.46
N GLY A 675 19.79 4.95 4.53
CA GLY A 675 21.19 5.06 4.94
C GLY A 675 21.51 4.40 6.29
N HIS A 676 20.61 4.53 7.26
CA HIS A 676 20.74 3.88 8.58
C HIS A 676 20.81 2.34 8.48
N THR A 677 19.98 1.72 7.63
CA THR A 677 19.98 0.27 7.40
C THR A 677 21.24 -0.16 6.64
N ALA A 678 21.63 0.58 5.60
CA ALA A 678 22.84 0.30 4.83
C ALA A 678 24.09 0.35 5.71
N MET A 679 24.21 1.35 6.58
CA MET A 679 25.33 1.51 7.52
C MET A 679 25.32 0.44 8.61
N ALA A 680 24.16 0.05 9.14
CA ALA A 680 24.04 -1.03 10.12
C ALA A 680 24.49 -2.38 9.51
N ASN A 681 24.03 -2.71 8.30
CA ASN A 681 24.44 -3.93 7.59
C ASN A 681 25.96 -3.92 7.31
N ARG A 682 26.52 -2.78 6.88
CA ARG A 682 27.96 -2.62 6.68
C ARG A 682 28.73 -2.82 7.99
N ALA A 683 28.27 -2.26 9.11
CA ALA A 683 28.89 -2.45 10.41
C ALA A 683 28.87 -3.92 10.86
N LEU A 684 27.74 -4.61 10.67
CA LEU A 684 27.60 -6.03 10.98
C LEU A 684 28.54 -6.90 10.15
N SER A 685 28.89 -6.52 8.93
CA SER A 685 29.77 -7.29 8.05
C SER A 685 31.20 -7.45 8.57
N TYR A 686 31.63 -6.61 9.52
CA TYR A 686 33.00 -6.70 10.11
C TYR A 686 33.15 -7.80 11.15
N PHE A 687 32.04 -8.35 11.67
CA PHE A 687 32.12 -9.40 12.72
C PHE A 687 31.12 -10.55 12.52
N SER A 688 30.27 -10.50 11.50
CA SER A 688 29.38 -11.58 11.11
C SER A 688 29.70 -12.07 9.71
N LYS A 689 30.07 -13.35 9.56
CA LYS A 689 30.35 -13.97 8.26
C LYS A 689 29.16 -13.90 7.31
N GLY A 690 27.91 -14.12 7.81
CA GLY A 690 26.70 -14.03 6.99
C GLY A 690 26.44 -12.59 6.51
N ALA A 691 26.62 -11.62 7.39
CA ALA A 691 26.51 -10.21 7.02
C ALA A 691 27.60 -9.79 6.02
N TYR A 692 28.83 -10.33 6.15
CA TYR A 692 29.89 -10.09 5.18
C TYR A 692 29.54 -10.66 3.79
N LEU A 693 29.01 -11.87 3.72
CA LEU A 693 28.58 -12.47 2.46
C LEU A 693 27.43 -11.68 1.83
N LYS A 694 26.47 -11.25 2.66
CA LYS A 694 25.38 -10.40 2.22
C LYS A 694 25.87 -9.06 1.68
N GLU A 695 26.82 -8.44 2.36
CA GLU A 695 27.46 -7.18 1.95
C GLU A 695 28.17 -7.28 0.59
N LEU A 696 28.80 -8.43 0.30
CA LEU A 696 29.42 -8.72 -1.00
C LEU A 696 28.42 -8.93 -2.12
N MET A 697 27.19 -9.36 -1.82
CA MET A 697 26.17 -9.72 -2.80
C MET A 697 25.16 -8.61 -3.06
N GLU A 698 24.83 -7.78 -2.07
CA GLU A 698 23.75 -6.80 -2.18
C GLU A 698 23.97 -5.49 -1.38
N GLY A 699 25.10 -5.36 -0.67
CA GLY A 699 25.39 -4.20 0.15
C GLY A 699 26.21 -3.11 -0.56
N ILE A 700 26.77 -2.18 0.24
CA ILE A 700 27.60 -1.08 -0.26
C ILE A 700 28.83 -1.60 -1.01
N THR A 701 29.43 -2.71 -0.55
CA THR A 701 30.57 -3.36 -1.23
C THR A 701 30.17 -3.82 -2.64
N PHE A 702 28.99 -4.39 -2.80
CA PHE A 702 28.48 -4.77 -4.12
C PHE A 702 28.21 -3.54 -4.99
N TYR A 703 27.63 -2.47 -4.42
CA TYR A 703 27.43 -1.22 -5.13
C TYR A 703 28.76 -0.62 -5.64
N GLU A 704 29.81 -0.60 -4.81
CA GLU A 704 31.15 -0.14 -5.21
C GLU A 704 31.75 -1.00 -6.33
N PHE A 705 31.60 -2.33 -6.23
CA PHE A 705 32.00 -3.28 -7.26
C PHE A 705 31.26 -3.01 -8.60
N ALA A 706 29.94 -2.88 -8.58
CA ALA A 706 29.13 -2.61 -9.75
C ALA A 706 29.50 -1.29 -10.43
N ASN A 707 29.74 -0.23 -9.65
CA ASN A 707 30.23 1.05 -10.16
C ASN A 707 31.61 0.94 -10.81
N ALA A 708 32.50 0.19 -10.22
CA ALA A 708 33.84 -0.03 -10.81
C ALA A 708 33.75 -0.78 -12.15
N LEU A 709 32.87 -1.80 -12.23
CA LEU A 709 32.58 -2.49 -13.49
C LEU A 709 32.00 -1.55 -14.54
N TYR A 710 31.03 -0.72 -14.19
CA TYR A 710 30.37 0.19 -15.11
C TYR A 710 31.34 1.26 -15.66
N LYS A 711 32.17 1.85 -14.81
CA LYS A 711 33.15 2.86 -15.19
C LYS A 711 34.19 2.32 -16.18
N ASN A 712 34.54 1.05 -16.08
CA ASN A 712 35.55 0.38 -16.92
C ASN A 712 34.89 -0.67 -17.84
N PHE A 713 33.61 -0.52 -18.17
CA PHE A 713 32.80 -1.57 -18.77
C PHE A 713 33.38 -2.08 -20.09
N ASP A 714 33.72 -1.16 -21.00
CA ASP A 714 34.17 -1.53 -22.34
C ASP A 714 35.51 -2.27 -22.32
N ASP A 715 36.43 -1.88 -21.42
CA ASP A 715 37.75 -2.54 -21.24
C ASP A 715 37.65 -3.85 -20.46
N SER A 716 36.63 -3.98 -19.59
CA SER A 716 36.46 -5.15 -18.70
C SER A 716 35.46 -6.18 -19.21
N TYR A 717 34.75 -5.89 -20.30
CA TYR A 717 33.63 -6.67 -20.80
C TYR A 717 33.95 -8.17 -20.96
N GLU A 718 35.04 -8.52 -21.62
CA GLU A 718 35.42 -9.91 -21.81
C GLU A 718 35.63 -10.62 -20.46
N LYS A 719 36.26 -9.93 -19.51
CA LYS A 719 36.50 -10.46 -18.15
C LYS A 719 35.19 -10.61 -17.36
N ILE A 720 34.24 -9.70 -17.53
CA ILE A 720 32.91 -9.81 -16.95
C ILE A 720 32.20 -11.06 -17.48
N CYS A 721 32.22 -11.28 -18.80
CA CYS A 721 31.62 -12.47 -19.43
C CYS A 721 32.27 -13.77 -18.96
N GLU A 722 33.62 -13.83 -18.84
CA GLU A 722 34.32 -14.99 -18.29
C GLU A 722 33.89 -15.31 -16.86
N ASN A 723 33.77 -14.28 -16.00
CA ASN A 723 33.39 -14.45 -14.59
C ASN A 723 31.91 -14.82 -14.43
N LEU A 724 31.00 -14.27 -15.25
CA LEU A 724 29.61 -14.67 -15.27
C LEU A 724 29.43 -16.14 -15.65
N LYS A 725 30.13 -16.59 -16.70
CA LYS A 725 30.17 -18.01 -17.10
C LYS A 725 30.77 -18.91 -16.02
N ALA A 726 31.84 -18.45 -15.37
CA ALA A 726 32.47 -19.19 -14.28
C ALA A 726 31.54 -19.31 -13.06
N ALA A 727 30.82 -18.24 -12.71
CA ALA A 727 29.82 -18.23 -11.64
C ALA A 727 28.67 -19.19 -11.95
N LEU A 728 28.10 -19.11 -13.15
CA LEU A 728 27.00 -19.99 -13.60
C LEU A 728 27.45 -21.46 -13.55
N ASN A 729 28.62 -21.80 -14.10
CA ASN A 729 29.17 -23.15 -14.08
C ASN A 729 29.49 -23.67 -12.66
N ALA A 730 29.73 -22.78 -11.71
CA ALA A 730 30.01 -23.17 -10.33
C ALA A 730 28.74 -23.63 -9.60
N PHE A 731 27.60 -22.90 -9.74
CA PHE A 731 26.42 -23.22 -8.97
C PHE A 731 25.34 -23.99 -9.73
N ALA A 732 25.14 -23.77 -11.04
CA ALA A 732 24.03 -24.34 -11.83
C ALA A 732 24.28 -25.85 -12.14
N LYS A 733 24.24 -26.66 -11.09
CA LYS A 733 24.44 -28.10 -11.16
C LYS A 733 23.40 -28.85 -10.34
N PRO A 734 22.95 -30.05 -10.81
CA PRO A 734 21.94 -30.85 -10.10
C PRO A 734 22.28 -31.13 -8.63
N GLN A 735 23.53 -31.35 -8.31
CA GLN A 735 23.98 -31.65 -6.93
C GLN A 735 23.86 -30.45 -5.97
N ASN A 736 23.77 -29.25 -6.49
CA ASN A 736 23.62 -28.03 -5.70
C ASN A 736 22.14 -27.58 -5.56
N LEU A 737 21.23 -28.26 -6.27
CA LEU A 737 19.83 -27.87 -6.38
C LEU A 737 18.98 -28.54 -5.30
N ILE A 738 18.13 -27.76 -4.67
CA ILE A 738 17.00 -28.21 -3.83
C ILE A 738 15.74 -27.58 -4.41
N VAL A 739 14.70 -28.37 -4.60
CA VAL A 739 13.38 -27.88 -5.03
C VAL A 739 12.45 -27.76 -3.83
N SER A 740 11.75 -26.63 -3.72
CA SER A 740 10.65 -26.46 -2.76
C SER A 740 9.33 -26.36 -3.50
N TYR A 741 8.32 -27.03 -2.98
CA TYR A 741 6.96 -26.94 -3.47
C TYR A 741 5.98 -26.75 -2.32
N THR A 742 5.06 -25.81 -2.48
CA THR A 742 3.94 -25.59 -1.54
C THR A 742 2.64 -25.48 -2.35
N GLY A 743 1.64 -26.29 -2.01
CA GLY A 743 0.35 -26.32 -2.71
C GLY A 743 -0.52 -27.47 -2.26
N MET A 744 -1.70 -27.61 -2.89
CA MET A 744 -2.71 -28.63 -2.57
C MET A 744 -2.63 -29.86 -3.45
N LYS A 745 -2.14 -29.69 -4.69
CA LYS A 745 -2.14 -30.74 -5.71
C LYS A 745 -0.85 -31.56 -5.66
N ASP A 746 -0.96 -32.84 -5.97
CA ASP A 746 0.25 -33.67 -6.18
C ASP A 746 0.92 -33.28 -7.52
N LEU A 747 2.09 -32.67 -7.41
CA LEU A 747 2.92 -32.23 -8.53
C LEU A 747 4.19 -33.09 -8.70
N ASN A 748 4.21 -34.33 -8.18
CA ASN A 748 5.38 -35.20 -8.27
C ASN A 748 5.82 -35.46 -9.72
N GLU A 749 4.87 -35.74 -10.63
CA GLU A 749 5.17 -36.01 -12.04
C GLU A 749 5.69 -34.76 -12.79
N PRO A 750 4.99 -33.59 -12.79
CA PRO A 750 5.51 -32.39 -13.41
C PRO A 750 6.90 -31.98 -12.92
N ILE A 751 7.13 -31.99 -11.59
CA ILE A 751 8.43 -31.66 -11.02
C ILE A 751 9.50 -32.67 -11.43
N THR A 752 9.19 -33.98 -11.47
CA THR A 752 10.14 -35.00 -11.90
C THR A 752 10.55 -34.80 -13.36
N ASN A 753 9.59 -34.54 -14.24
CA ASN A 753 9.85 -34.29 -15.66
C ASN A 753 10.74 -33.05 -15.86
N ALA A 754 10.49 -31.97 -15.11
CA ALA A 754 11.32 -30.79 -15.14
C ALA A 754 12.76 -31.07 -14.61
N MET A 755 12.89 -31.86 -13.55
CA MET A 755 14.22 -32.20 -13.01
C MET A 755 15.03 -33.15 -13.92
N ASP A 756 14.37 -33.99 -14.70
CA ASP A 756 15.01 -34.82 -15.71
C ASP A 756 15.65 -33.97 -16.83
N SER A 757 15.08 -32.81 -17.16
CA SER A 757 15.62 -31.88 -18.17
C SER A 757 16.87 -31.12 -17.70
N ILE A 758 17.05 -30.95 -16.38
CA ILE A 758 18.17 -30.22 -15.77
C ILE A 758 19.43 -31.11 -15.65
N GLN A 759 19.30 -32.44 -15.75
CA GLN A 759 20.45 -33.38 -15.74
C GLN A 759 21.27 -33.28 -17.03
#